data_420abd69bb636aaf1f1733f156eb9e3e
#
_entry.id   420abd69bb636aaf1f1733f156eb9e3e
#
_cell.length_a   1.000
_cell.length_b   1.000
_cell.length_c   1.000
_cell.angle_alpha   90.00
_cell.angle_beta   90.00
_cell.angle_gamma   90.00
#
_symmetry.space_group_name_H-M   'P 1'
#
loop_
_entity.id
_entity.type
_entity.pdbx_description
1 polymer ?
#
loop_
_entity_poly.entity_id
_entity_poly.type
_entity_poly.pdbx_seq_one_letter_code
_entity_poly.pdbx_strand_id
1 'polypeptide(L)'
;MRKIFLILLNFLFVSISMAQIQNITGKITNNEDKSGIAGATLLIKGTVTGTVANANGDFTLRTNQSFPFTIRVSAIGFLQQEVIVKNSDVLNISMKESIGTLEEVQVSGNRVEESITKAPVTVEKLGVKQILNGASADVYSLLQNLKGVDLLTQSLGFKSVNIRGFGANNNNRFVQLTDGMDNRSPGFGFGFGAAAGVSDIDIESIEILPGASSALYGPDALQGLMLTKTKSPFEYQGLSAQAKLGVNNVGKANIGAKPYTDFAIRYAKQLGKNFAFKVNLQTINGTDFIADNVDDRSHRARPGFFVVENSAVRIGFTPNNDPSTNLSYDGVNIYGDDFNNAGAFTYPAVYPTAPALAGKTVTRTGYSELDLLQNDGKFKSLRANVALHYKLTDKIEVIGAWYYGNGNFIRTAGNREYYPDYNRHQIKLELKADEWFLRGYTTMQAAEGYNLGSLAQRMLQISKPTATWGANFATAYAANGGNITASRAAADAGKFMVGDANFNKYYNDLSTTLSTDFIPGSTTVRGVRILDNSSLSHVEGMYNFKKILPEAVEIITGASFRRYNLLTKKTIFPVSKIDGSEFTINEYGWYTQGSVKLKLSDNITFKPTVAVRYDKNQYFDGGFTPRVSGVLTFGQHNFRASWQSAFRNPSPNQLLADGGTGEVGGSQASIDGANLIANPAYTEASANAYRASINATTPNGNESLLVKYVPNPSAFTTEKIKTWEVGYKALLSNKFFVDAFYFNSVYNDFIATQNYNQPRTVGQISDLRTSANFNTYGINFNNFNEIYVTGYGIGVEYALGGGYNIGANYANQVGSITLKDNNGNTLKDAFGNEIVKRKMSNPEVSRVQRNFFISPEDRYNVSFSNPKVTKNLGFNVTYRWTSDMWVEQGATAGDITLPSWSTFDASVSYKIPSMKTILKVGGSNIFNKYYSQGYGLANIGGLYYVSLNFDEIFR
;
A
#
# COMPACT_ATOMS: atom_id res chain seq x y z
N MET A 1 -55.92 -26.41 0.57
CA MET A 1 -54.54 -26.86 0.28
C MET A 1 -54.44 -27.68 -1.02
N ARG A 2 -55.31 -28.64 -1.32
CA ARG A 2 -55.24 -29.44 -2.58
C ARG A 2 -55.45 -28.64 -3.87
N LYS A 3 -56.23 -27.55 -3.88
CA LYS A 3 -56.44 -26.69 -5.06
C LYS A 3 -55.26 -25.70 -5.32
N ILE A 4 -54.55 -25.27 -4.27
CA ILE A 4 -53.37 -24.42 -4.39
C ILE A 4 -52.16 -25.22 -4.90
N PHE A 5 -52.06 -26.50 -4.49
CA PHE A 5 -51.01 -27.42 -4.97
C PHE A 5 -51.16 -27.74 -6.47
N LEU A 6 -52.41 -27.90 -6.97
CA LEU A 6 -52.72 -28.12 -8.39
C LEU A 6 -52.45 -26.85 -9.24
N ILE A 7 -52.65 -25.66 -8.71
CA ILE A 7 -52.34 -24.41 -9.38
C ILE A 7 -50.81 -24.19 -9.45
N LEU A 8 -50.08 -24.49 -8.36
CA LEU A 8 -48.61 -24.45 -8.34
C LEU A 8 -47.99 -25.53 -9.26
N LEU A 9 -48.60 -26.71 -9.36
CA LEU A 9 -48.15 -27.79 -10.24
C LEU A 9 -48.39 -27.44 -11.72
N ASN A 10 -49.47 -26.73 -12.07
CA ASN A 10 -49.71 -26.23 -13.42
C ASN A 10 -48.79 -25.05 -13.79
N PHE A 11 -48.40 -24.21 -12.83
CA PHE A 11 -47.39 -23.16 -13.06
C PHE A 11 -45.98 -23.74 -13.29
N LEU A 12 -45.68 -24.90 -12.73
CA LEU A 12 -44.42 -25.63 -12.94
C LEU A 12 -44.34 -26.26 -14.36
N PHE A 13 -45.47 -26.60 -14.98
CA PHE A 13 -45.50 -27.22 -16.31
C PHE A 13 -45.49 -26.23 -17.48
N VAL A 14 -45.74 -24.93 -17.25
CA VAL A 14 -45.76 -23.90 -18.30
C VAL A 14 -44.38 -23.32 -18.61
N SER A 15 -43.33 -23.68 -17.85
CA SER A 15 -41.97 -23.07 -18.00
C SER A 15 -40.93 -23.93 -18.73
N ILE A 16 -41.33 -25.07 -19.34
CA ILE A 16 -40.42 -25.82 -20.22
C ILE A 16 -40.60 -25.32 -21.67
N SER A 17 -40.33 -24.07 -21.93
CA SER A 17 -39.91 -23.63 -23.26
C SER A 17 -38.54 -24.24 -23.52
N MET A 18 -38.48 -25.32 -24.30
CA MET A 18 -37.26 -25.88 -24.82
C MET A 18 -36.57 -24.77 -25.67
N ALA A 19 -35.72 -23.95 -25.05
CA ALA A 19 -34.84 -23.06 -25.80
C ALA A 19 -33.95 -23.97 -26.66
N GLN A 20 -34.13 -23.95 -27.95
CA GLN A 20 -33.36 -24.74 -28.91
C GLN A 20 -31.90 -24.31 -28.84
N ILE A 21 -31.05 -25.20 -28.29
CA ILE A 21 -29.61 -24.93 -28.15
C ILE A 21 -29.01 -24.93 -29.54
N GLN A 22 -28.41 -23.80 -29.89
CA GLN A 22 -27.70 -23.65 -31.16
C GLN A 22 -26.19 -23.88 -30.94
N ASN A 23 -25.57 -24.60 -31.87
CA ASN A 23 -24.13 -24.77 -31.88
C ASN A 23 -23.57 -23.95 -33.05
N ILE A 24 -22.80 -22.90 -32.74
CA ILE A 24 -22.04 -22.11 -33.68
C ILE A 24 -20.62 -22.68 -33.70
N THR A 25 -20.21 -23.24 -34.84
CA THR A 25 -18.85 -23.74 -35.01
C THR A 25 -18.07 -22.85 -35.97
N GLY A 26 -16.75 -22.86 -35.85
CA GLY A 26 -15.91 -22.06 -36.73
C GLY A 26 -14.44 -22.18 -36.43
N LYS A 27 -13.68 -21.34 -37.12
CA LYS A 27 -12.23 -21.26 -36.94
C LYS A 27 -11.76 -19.81 -36.81
N ILE A 28 -10.85 -19.57 -35.90
CA ILE A 28 -10.18 -18.29 -35.73
C ILE A 28 -8.76 -18.41 -36.25
N THR A 29 -8.41 -17.55 -37.17
CA THR A 29 -7.10 -17.60 -37.86
C THR A 29 -6.41 -16.24 -37.80
N ASN A 30 -5.10 -16.26 -37.78
CA ASN A 30 -4.27 -15.07 -38.01
C ASN A 30 -4.45 -14.58 -39.47
N ASN A 31 -4.67 -13.27 -39.62
CA ASN A 31 -4.88 -12.68 -40.95
C ASN A 31 -3.63 -12.71 -41.82
N GLU A 32 -2.42 -12.75 -41.25
CA GLU A 32 -1.15 -12.70 -41.99
C GLU A 32 -0.72 -14.07 -42.49
N ASP A 33 -0.58 -15.06 -41.59
CA ASP A 33 -0.05 -16.38 -41.91
C ASP A 33 -1.11 -17.49 -42.00
N LYS A 34 -2.40 -17.14 -41.78
CA LYS A 34 -3.56 -18.06 -41.79
C LYS A 34 -3.48 -19.20 -40.77
N SER A 35 -2.51 -19.16 -39.86
CA SER A 35 -2.41 -20.13 -38.77
C SER A 35 -3.61 -20.01 -37.83
N GLY A 36 -4.03 -21.13 -37.21
CA GLY A 36 -5.09 -21.11 -36.19
C GLY A 36 -4.63 -20.40 -34.92
N ILE A 37 -5.50 -19.56 -34.37
CA ILE A 37 -5.22 -18.84 -33.14
C ILE A 37 -5.74 -19.66 -31.96
N ALA A 38 -4.82 -20.37 -31.31
CA ALA A 38 -5.13 -21.09 -30.08
C ALA A 38 -5.49 -20.12 -28.98
N GLY A 39 -6.54 -20.44 -28.22
CA GLY A 39 -6.90 -19.68 -27.05
C GLY A 39 -7.60 -18.35 -27.28
N ALA A 40 -8.04 -18.11 -28.49
CA ALA A 40 -8.92 -16.99 -28.75
C ALA A 40 -10.25 -17.17 -28.01
N THR A 41 -10.64 -16.16 -27.23
CA THR A 41 -11.89 -16.16 -26.45
C THR A 41 -13.00 -15.52 -27.26
N LEU A 42 -14.15 -16.18 -27.30
CA LEU A 42 -15.37 -15.68 -27.91
C LEU A 42 -16.42 -15.51 -26.80
N LEU A 43 -16.91 -14.28 -26.61
CA LEU A 43 -17.94 -13.97 -25.61
C LEU A 43 -19.14 -13.33 -26.29
N ILE A 44 -20.34 -13.80 -26.01
CA ILE A 44 -21.56 -13.14 -26.50
C ILE A 44 -21.73 -11.82 -25.76
N LYS A 45 -21.80 -10.72 -26.52
CA LYS A 45 -21.90 -9.37 -25.96
C LYS A 45 -23.15 -9.22 -25.07
N GLY A 46 -22.94 -8.73 -23.86
CA GLY A 46 -24.02 -8.58 -22.87
C GLY A 46 -24.40 -9.88 -22.17
N THR A 47 -23.59 -10.92 -22.22
CA THR A 47 -23.80 -12.18 -21.49
C THR A 47 -22.49 -12.72 -20.91
N VAL A 48 -22.60 -13.73 -20.02
CA VAL A 48 -21.43 -14.50 -19.53
C VAL A 48 -21.21 -15.79 -20.37
N THR A 49 -21.90 -15.93 -21.49
CA THR A 49 -21.80 -17.11 -22.38
C THR A 49 -20.67 -16.92 -23.40
N GLY A 50 -19.69 -17.81 -23.35
CA GLY A 50 -18.54 -17.77 -24.24
C GLY A 50 -17.94 -19.16 -24.48
N THR A 51 -16.94 -19.18 -25.33
CA THR A 51 -16.11 -20.37 -25.61
C THR A 51 -14.69 -19.94 -25.94
N VAL A 52 -13.78 -20.90 -26.02
CA VAL A 52 -12.36 -20.66 -26.35
C VAL A 52 -11.97 -21.56 -27.51
N ALA A 53 -11.20 -21.03 -28.45
CA ALA A 53 -10.68 -21.78 -29.56
C ALA A 53 -9.59 -22.78 -29.12
N ASN A 54 -9.61 -23.98 -29.75
CA ASN A 54 -8.63 -25.03 -29.49
C ASN A 54 -7.23 -24.68 -30.08
N ALA A 55 -6.28 -25.60 -29.97
CA ALA A 55 -4.91 -25.39 -30.50
C ALA A 55 -4.83 -25.08 -32.01
N ASN A 56 -5.82 -25.52 -32.81
CA ASN A 56 -5.92 -25.27 -34.23
C ASN A 56 -6.76 -24.03 -34.60
N GLY A 57 -7.24 -23.30 -33.57
CA GLY A 57 -8.14 -22.17 -33.76
C GLY A 57 -9.61 -22.52 -33.89
N ASP A 58 -9.99 -23.82 -33.87
CA ASP A 58 -11.37 -24.24 -34.03
C ASP A 58 -12.16 -24.01 -32.73
N PHE A 59 -13.42 -23.57 -32.83
CA PHE A 59 -14.29 -23.35 -31.69
C PHE A 59 -15.69 -23.91 -31.90
N THR A 60 -16.38 -24.15 -30.78
CA THR A 60 -17.81 -24.44 -30.73
C THR A 60 -18.43 -23.60 -29.62
N LEU A 61 -19.26 -22.63 -30.01
CA LEU A 61 -20.03 -21.79 -29.12
C LEU A 61 -21.45 -22.34 -28.98
N ARG A 62 -21.84 -22.74 -27.78
CA ARG A 62 -23.18 -23.23 -27.48
C ARG A 62 -23.99 -22.14 -26.82
N THR A 63 -25.14 -21.80 -27.40
CA THR A 63 -25.99 -20.72 -26.90
C THR A 63 -27.46 -20.98 -27.18
N ASN A 64 -28.31 -20.34 -26.41
CA ASN A 64 -29.76 -20.24 -26.64
C ASN A 64 -30.19 -18.84 -27.11
N GLN A 65 -29.22 -17.96 -27.42
CA GLN A 65 -29.50 -16.61 -27.94
C GLN A 65 -30.14 -16.69 -29.33
N SER A 66 -31.21 -15.92 -29.58
CA SER A 66 -31.79 -15.76 -30.89
C SER A 66 -30.91 -14.90 -31.79
N PHE A 67 -30.86 -15.23 -33.07
CA PHE A 67 -30.17 -14.43 -34.09
C PHE A 67 -30.94 -13.13 -34.39
N PRO A 68 -30.24 -12.04 -34.79
CA PRO A 68 -28.80 -11.89 -34.78
C PRO A 68 -28.27 -11.51 -33.38
N PHE A 69 -27.05 -11.95 -33.02
CA PHE A 69 -26.35 -11.51 -31.82
C PHE A 69 -24.87 -11.20 -32.12
N THR A 70 -24.26 -10.42 -31.27
CA THR A 70 -22.85 -10.02 -31.44
C THR A 70 -21.96 -10.85 -30.52
N ILE A 71 -20.86 -11.38 -31.06
CA ILE A 71 -19.77 -11.97 -30.25
C ILE A 71 -18.58 -11.03 -30.28
N ARG A 72 -17.95 -10.91 -29.12
CA ARG A 72 -16.64 -10.26 -28.94
C ARG A 72 -15.57 -11.35 -29.02
N VAL A 73 -14.60 -11.19 -29.91
CA VAL A 73 -13.50 -12.11 -30.11
C VAL A 73 -12.21 -11.44 -29.70
N SER A 74 -11.47 -12.08 -28.80
CA SER A 74 -10.19 -11.57 -28.30
C SER A 74 -9.15 -12.69 -28.19
N ALA A 75 -7.89 -12.36 -28.47
CA ALA A 75 -6.76 -13.25 -28.29
C ALA A 75 -5.52 -12.43 -27.93
N ILE A 76 -4.63 -12.99 -27.11
CA ILE A 76 -3.37 -12.30 -26.75
C ILE A 76 -2.52 -12.11 -28.01
N GLY A 77 -2.15 -10.86 -28.30
CA GLY A 77 -1.37 -10.51 -29.48
C GLY A 77 -2.20 -10.15 -30.71
N PHE A 78 -3.53 -10.13 -30.62
CA PHE A 78 -4.44 -9.81 -31.73
C PHE A 78 -5.38 -8.67 -31.35
N LEU A 79 -5.81 -7.90 -32.36
CA LEU A 79 -6.81 -6.86 -32.18
C LEU A 79 -8.17 -7.50 -31.87
N GLN A 80 -8.79 -7.07 -30.75
CA GLN A 80 -10.14 -7.48 -30.43
C GLN A 80 -11.12 -7.01 -31.51
N GLN A 81 -12.10 -7.85 -31.87
CA GLN A 81 -13.15 -7.49 -32.81
C GLN A 81 -14.52 -7.99 -32.38
N GLU A 82 -15.56 -7.30 -32.84
CA GLU A 82 -16.95 -7.70 -32.68
C GLU A 82 -17.48 -8.26 -33.99
N VAL A 83 -18.12 -9.43 -33.92
CA VAL A 83 -18.66 -10.13 -35.06
C VAL A 83 -20.15 -10.40 -34.86
N ILE A 84 -20.97 -9.99 -35.82
CA ILE A 84 -22.41 -10.24 -35.79
C ILE A 84 -22.70 -11.63 -36.34
N VAL A 85 -23.29 -12.49 -35.52
CA VAL A 85 -23.72 -13.85 -35.90
C VAL A 85 -25.17 -13.75 -36.33
N LYS A 86 -25.43 -14.08 -37.59
CA LYS A 86 -26.77 -13.96 -38.20
C LYS A 86 -27.52 -15.27 -38.26
N ASN A 87 -26.80 -16.40 -38.28
CA ASN A 87 -27.35 -17.74 -38.38
C ASN A 87 -26.35 -18.76 -37.80
N SER A 88 -26.63 -20.04 -37.91
CA SER A 88 -25.80 -21.17 -37.42
C SER A 88 -24.72 -21.67 -38.40
N ASP A 89 -24.42 -20.94 -39.46
CA ASP A 89 -23.38 -21.32 -40.43
C ASP A 89 -21.99 -21.31 -39.76
N VAL A 90 -21.03 -22.02 -40.38
CA VAL A 90 -19.65 -22.07 -39.94
C VAL A 90 -19.02 -20.66 -39.95
N LEU A 91 -18.60 -20.17 -38.82
CA LEU A 91 -18.11 -18.82 -38.64
C LEU A 91 -16.57 -18.76 -38.67
N ASN A 92 -16.00 -18.37 -39.79
CA ASN A 92 -14.56 -18.18 -39.90
C ASN A 92 -14.17 -16.72 -39.58
N ILE A 93 -13.31 -16.55 -38.56
CA ILE A 93 -12.90 -15.25 -38.07
C ILE A 93 -11.41 -15.07 -38.31
N SER A 94 -11.04 -14.04 -39.03
CA SER A 94 -9.63 -13.68 -39.29
C SER A 94 -9.27 -12.47 -38.41
N MET A 95 -8.34 -12.67 -37.43
CA MET A 95 -7.86 -11.63 -36.56
C MET A 95 -6.55 -11.03 -37.01
N LYS A 96 -6.42 -9.71 -36.95
CA LYS A 96 -5.16 -9.00 -37.20
C LYS A 96 -4.29 -9.02 -35.96
N GLU A 97 -2.99 -9.25 -36.13
CA GLU A 97 -2.04 -9.08 -35.03
C GLU A 97 -2.02 -7.63 -34.55
N SER A 98 -1.93 -7.44 -33.26
CA SER A 98 -1.80 -6.12 -32.63
C SER A 98 -0.35 -5.58 -32.63
N ILE A 99 0.53 -6.19 -33.40
CA ILE A 99 1.93 -5.81 -33.52
C ILE A 99 2.03 -4.50 -34.32
N GLY A 100 2.62 -3.47 -33.67
CA GLY A 100 2.80 -2.15 -34.28
C GLY A 100 1.57 -1.25 -34.24
N THR A 101 0.55 -1.60 -33.44
CA THR A 101 -0.61 -0.74 -33.12
C THR A 101 -0.90 -0.78 -31.62
N LEU A 102 -1.43 0.32 -31.10
CA LEU A 102 -1.96 0.40 -29.73
C LEU A 102 -3.45 0.02 -29.76
N GLU A 103 -3.88 -0.75 -28.77
CA GLU A 103 -5.28 -1.12 -28.60
C GLU A 103 -5.99 -0.14 -27.67
N GLU A 104 -7.28 0.10 -27.91
CA GLU A 104 -8.11 0.83 -26.98
C GLU A 104 -8.37 -0.02 -25.71
N VAL A 105 -7.96 0.48 -24.57
CA VAL A 105 -8.03 -0.23 -23.28
C VAL A 105 -9.37 0.05 -22.63
N GLN A 106 -10.08 -1.00 -22.20
CA GLN A 106 -11.29 -0.86 -21.37
C GLN A 106 -10.92 -0.79 -19.89
N VAL A 107 -11.63 0.05 -19.12
CA VAL A 107 -11.47 0.23 -17.68
C VAL A 107 -12.83 0.14 -16.97
N SER A 108 -12.83 -0.28 -15.73
CA SER A 108 -14.04 -0.48 -14.92
C SER A 108 -14.05 0.32 -13.60
N GLY A 109 -13.06 1.17 -13.43
CA GLY A 109 -12.87 1.93 -12.19
C GLY A 109 -14.01 2.87 -11.81
N ASN A 110 -14.94 3.19 -12.73
CA ASN A 110 -16.15 3.97 -12.46
C ASN A 110 -17.39 3.08 -12.21
N ARG A 111 -17.21 1.82 -11.82
CA ARG A 111 -18.29 0.82 -11.67
C ARG A 111 -19.02 0.47 -12.99
N VAL A 112 -18.60 1.06 -14.09
CA VAL A 112 -19.11 0.83 -15.44
C VAL A 112 -17.92 0.59 -16.36
N GLU A 113 -18.02 -0.40 -17.24
CA GLU A 113 -16.97 -0.67 -18.23
C GLU A 113 -17.00 0.39 -19.32
N GLU A 114 -15.91 1.11 -19.52
CA GLU A 114 -15.76 2.16 -20.51
C GLU A 114 -14.33 2.22 -21.08
N SER A 115 -14.15 2.85 -22.23
CA SER A 115 -12.84 3.10 -22.80
C SER A 115 -11.99 4.00 -21.89
N ILE A 116 -10.70 3.66 -21.72
CA ILE A 116 -9.76 4.47 -20.93
C ILE A 116 -9.67 5.92 -21.47
N THR A 117 -9.84 6.12 -22.79
CA THR A 117 -9.80 7.46 -23.40
C THR A 117 -11.02 8.32 -23.01
N LYS A 118 -12.15 7.68 -22.66
CA LYS A 118 -13.42 8.33 -22.31
C LYS A 118 -13.74 8.32 -20.82
N ALA A 119 -12.81 7.80 -20.00
CA ALA A 119 -12.97 7.79 -18.55
C ALA A 119 -12.99 9.22 -18.00
N PRO A 120 -13.98 9.58 -17.14
CA PRO A 120 -14.16 10.96 -16.63
C PRO A 120 -13.11 11.36 -15.58
N VAL A 121 -12.27 10.40 -15.15
CA VAL A 121 -11.14 10.60 -14.23
C VAL A 121 -9.89 9.93 -14.79
N THR A 122 -8.73 10.29 -14.24
CA THR A 122 -7.49 9.57 -14.57
C THR A 122 -7.59 8.11 -14.15
N VAL A 123 -7.23 7.21 -15.05
CA VAL A 123 -7.08 5.77 -14.79
C VAL A 123 -5.79 5.32 -15.44
N GLU A 124 -4.94 4.64 -14.68
CA GLU A 124 -3.75 3.92 -15.16
C GLU A 124 -4.06 2.42 -15.14
N LYS A 125 -3.60 1.65 -16.13
CA LYS A 125 -3.88 0.22 -16.21
C LYS A 125 -2.65 -0.59 -16.59
N LEU A 126 -2.44 -1.70 -15.88
CA LEU A 126 -1.58 -2.82 -16.29
C LEU A 126 -2.48 -3.98 -16.70
N GLY A 127 -2.43 -4.38 -17.96
CA GLY A 127 -3.10 -5.57 -18.45
C GLY A 127 -2.16 -6.77 -18.53
N VAL A 128 -2.69 -7.93 -18.96
CA VAL A 128 -1.93 -9.18 -19.08
C VAL A 128 -0.64 -9.00 -19.92
N LYS A 129 -0.71 -8.26 -21.04
CA LYS A 129 0.46 -8.02 -21.92
C LYS A 129 1.58 -7.29 -21.21
N GLN A 130 1.27 -6.21 -20.46
CA GLN A 130 2.25 -5.44 -19.71
C GLN A 130 2.85 -6.26 -18.56
N ILE A 131 2.05 -7.08 -17.89
CA ILE A 131 2.49 -7.98 -16.80
C ILE A 131 3.45 -9.05 -17.36
N LEU A 132 3.10 -9.72 -18.44
CA LEU A 132 3.92 -10.77 -19.04
C LEU A 132 5.23 -10.24 -19.65
N ASN A 133 5.19 -9.08 -20.30
CA ASN A 133 6.36 -8.49 -20.98
C ASN A 133 7.22 -7.63 -20.03
N GLY A 134 6.72 -7.23 -18.87
CA GLY A 134 7.45 -6.40 -17.90
C GLY A 134 8.79 -7.01 -17.49
N ALA A 135 9.82 -6.19 -17.31
CA ALA A 135 11.16 -6.65 -16.93
C ALA A 135 11.32 -6.89 -15.43
N SER A 136 10.48 -6.28 -14.60
CA SER A 136 10.55 -6.42 -13.13
C SER A 136 10.23 -7.85 -12.66
N ALA A 137 10.79 -8.24 -11.53
CA ALA A 137 10.68 -9.59 -11.02
C ALA A 137 9.27 -9.93 -10.48
N ASP A 138 8.51 -8.95 -10.02
CA ASP A 138 7.16 -9.08 -9.48
C ASP A 138 6.22 -7.98 -10.01
N VAL A 139 4.91 -8.24 -9.93
CA VAL A 139 3.88 -7.34 -10.48
C VAL A 139 3.79 -6.02 -9.71
N TYR A 140 4.01 -6.00 -8.39
CA TYR A 140 4.00 -4.75 -7.62
C TYR A 140 5.12 -3.81 -8.06
N SER A 141 6.30 -4.33 -8.36
CA SER A 141 7.41 -3.53 -8.89
C SER A 141 7.11 -2.91 -10.26
N LEU A 142 6.23 -3.52 -11.07
CA LEU A 142 5.77 -2.94 -12.34
C LEU A 142 4.90 -1.70 -12.15
N LEU A 143 4.25 -1.54 -10.99
CA LEU A 143 3.40 -0.36 -10.72
C LEU A 143 4.18 0.95 -10.76
N GLN A 144 5.49 0.92 -10.47
CA GLN A 144 6.36 2.11 -10.57
C GLN A 144 6.49 2.65 -12.01
N ASN A 145 6.14 1.85 -13.01
CA ASN A 145 6.16 2.27 -14.42
C ASN A 145 4.91 3.08 -14.79
N LEU A 146 3.88 3.07 -13.93
CA LEU A 146 2.66 3.86 -14.13
C LEU A 146 2.89 5.31 -13.74
N LYS A 147 2.23 6.21 -14.46
CA LYS A 147 2.36 7.65 -14.31
C LYS A 147 1.89 8.11 -12.91
N GLY A 148 2.78 8.75 -12.17
CA GLY A 148 2.46 9.31 -10.86
C GLY A 148 2.35 8.28 -9.72
N VAL A 149 2.73 7.02 -9.93
CA VAL A 149 2.74 5.99 -8.89
C VAL A 149 4.12 5.90 -8.23
N ASP A 150 4.14 5.99 -6.91
CA ASP A 150 5.30 5.75 -6.07
C ASP A 150 5.18 4.40 -5.37
N LEU A 151 6.29 3.73 -5.18
CA LEU A 151 6.37 2.51 -4.41
C LEU A 151 7.41 2.67 -3.31
N LEU A 152 7.03 2.44 -2.06
CA LEU A 152 7.97 2.32 -0.96
C LEU A 152 8.20 0.84 -0.66
N THR A 153 9.35 0.34 -1.07
CA THR A 153 9.77 -1.04 -0.81
C THR A 153 10.41 -1.11 0.57
N GLN A 154 9.72 -1.73 1.50
CA GLN A 154 10.19 -1.91 2.88
C GLN A 154 10.84 -3.28 3.07
N SER A 155 10.39 -4.26 2.28
CA SER A 155 10.89 -5.62 2.21
C SER A 155 10.49 -6.25 0.86
N LEU A 156 10.96 -7.44 0.54
CA LEU A 156 10.54 -8.18 -0.65
C LEU A 156 9.03 -8.40 -0.67
N GLY A 157 8.45 -8.71 0.49
CA GLY A 157 7.03 -8.99 0.65
C GLY A 157 6.16 -7.76 0.93
N PHE A 158 6.74 -6.66 1.42
CA PHE A 158 5.97 -5.50 1.86
C PHE A 158 6.34 -4.25 1.06
N LYS A 159 5.42 -3.86 0.17
CA LYS A 159 5.55 -2.70 -0.71
C LYS A 159 4.32 -1.83 -0.58
N SER A 160 4.50 -0.58 -0.18
CA SER A 160 3.42 0.41 -0.05
C SER A 160 3.26 1.19 -1.34
N VAL A 161 2.07 1.15 -1.92
CA VAL A 161 1.72 1.95 -3.10
C VAL A 161 1.28 3.33 -2.64
N ASN A 162 1.87 4.36 -3.21
CA ASN A 162 1.57 5.76 -2.92
C ASN A 162 1.32 6.53 -4.21
N ILE A 163 0.47 7.55 -4.15
CA ILE A 163 0.12 8.36 -5.30
C ILE A 163 -0.32 9.75 -4.83
N ARG A 164 0.01 10.79 -5.62
CA ARG A 164 -0.37 12.19 -5.34
C ARG A 164 0.10 12.71 -3.97
N GLY A 165 1.34 12.39 -3.58
CA GLY A 165 1.95 12.86 -2.32
C GLY A 165 1.61 11.99 -1.10
N PHE A 166 2.10 12.38 0.08
CA PHE A 166 1.98 11.63 1.33
C PHE A 166 2.39 10.16 1.21
N GLY A 167 3.59 9.95 0.68
CA GLY A 167 4.23 8.65 0.65
C GLY A 167 4.44 8.16 2.08
N ALA A 168 3.58 7.28 2.55
CA ALA A 168 3.67 6.71 3.86
C ALA A 168 4.13 5.26 3.78
N ASN A 169 4.96 4.84 4.73
CA ASN A 169 5.31 3.43 4.89
C ASN A 169 4.05 2.57 5.06
N ASN A 170 3.03 3.10 5.75
CA ASN A 170 1.76 2.47 6.02
C ASN A 170 0.64 3.35 5.44
N ASN A 171 0.39 3.24 4.13
CA ASN A 171 -0.57 4.12 3.47
C ASN A 171 -2.02 3.69 3.73
N ASN A 172 -2.69 4.37 4.64
CA ASN A 172 -4.10 4.19 4.98
C ASN A 172 -5.05 5.16 4.21
N ARG A 173 -4.52 5.92 3.24
CA ARG A 173 -5.26 6.82 2.34
C ARG A 173 -5.43 6.25 0.93
N PHE A 174 -4.93 5.03 0.73
CA PHE A 174 -4.98 4.32 -0.55
C PHE A 174 -5.65 2.95 -0.36
N VAL A 175 -6.76 2.75 -1.06
CA VAL A 175 -7.55 1.50 -0.98
C VAL A 175 -7.07 0.51 -2.02
N GLN A 176 -6.93 -0.76 -1.65
CA GLN A 176 -6.56 -1.85 -2.54
C GLN A 176 -7.64 -2.91 -2.53
N LEU A 177 -8.29 -3.14 -3.67
CA LEU A 177 -9.31 -4.16 -3.83
C LEU A 177 -8.83 -5.27 -4.77
N THR A 178 -9.07 -6.52 -4.39
CA THR A 178 -8.91 -7.69 -5.28
C THR A 178 -10.26 -8.36 -5.46
N ASP A 179 -10.74 -8.45 -6.69
CA ASP A 179 -12.07 -8.95 -7.04
C ASP A 179 -13.18 -8.37 -6.15
N GLY A 180 -13.02 -7.08 -5.81
CA GLY A 180 -13.91 -6.28 -4.98
C GLY A 180 -13.76 -6.46 -3.47
N MET A 181 -12.84 -7.30 -3.00
CA MET A 181 -12.53 -7.46 -1.57
C MET A 181 -11.43 -6.50 -1.14
N ASP A 182 -11.60 -5.85 0.01
CA ASP A 182 -10.60 -4.96 0.60
C ASP A 182 -9.38 -5.76 1.10
N ASN A 183 -8.20 -5.38 0.62
CA ASN A 183 -6.92 -6.02 0.95
C ASN A 183 -6.20 -5.36 2.13
N ARG A 184 -6.79 -4.35 2.77
CA ARG A 184 -6.20 -3.73 3.95
C ARG A 184 -6.34 -4.62 5.18
N SER A 185 -5.41 -4.50 6.11
CA SER A 185 -5.50 -5.10 7.44
C SER A 185 -6.69 -4.53 8.20
N PRO A 186 -7.58 -5.35 8.77
CA PRO A 186 -8.70 -4.86 9.55
C PRO A 186 -8.30 -4.03 10.78
N GLY A 187 -7.22 -4.39 11.48
CA GLY A 187 -6.74 -3.65 12.67
C GLY A 187 -5.86 -2.45 12.33
N PHE A 188 -4.90 -2.62 11.43
CA PHE A 188 -3.95 -1.55 11.09
C PHE A 188 -4.47 -0.56 10.05
N GLY A 189 -5.42 -0.94 9.18
CA GLY A 189 -6.04 -0.05 8.19
C GLY A 189 -5.22 0.22 6.91
N PHE A 190 -4.11 -0.48 6.66
CA PHE A 190 -3.31 -0.37 5.44
C PHE A 190 -3.13 -1.72 4.73
N GLY A 191 -2.79 -1.70 3.43
CA GLY A 191 -2.59 -2.90 2.63
C GLY A 191 -1.22 -3.54 2.86
N PHE A 192 -1.16 -4.87 2.92
CA PHE A 192 0.09 -5.63 3.06
C PHE A 192 0.81 -5.87 1.71
N GLY A 193 0.39 -5.20 0.64
CA GLY A 193 1.04 -5.28 -0.67
C GLY A 193 1.16 -6.71 -1.18
N ALA A 194 2.36 -7.07 -1.62
CA ALA A 194 2.65 -8.37 -2.19
C ALA A 194 2.59 -9.53 -1.17
N ALA A 195 2.71 -9.28 0.14
CA ALA A 195 2.73 -10.35 1.15
C ALA A 195 1.42 -11.17 1.19
N ALA A 196 0.28 -10.56 0.84
CA ALA A 196 -1.05 -11.18 0.92
C ALA A 196 -1.86 -11.07 -0.38
N GLY A 197 -1.22 -10.80 -1.49
CA GLY A 197 -1.86 -10.66 -2.80
C GLY A 197 -2.25 -11.99 -3.43
N VAL A 198 -2.83 -11.91 -4.63
CA VAL A 198 -3.08 -13.06 -5.50
C VAL A 198 -1.81 -13.48 -6.24
N SER A 199 -1.81 -14.69 -6.78
CA SER A 199 -0.72 -15.17 -7.64
C SER A 199 -0.58 -14.29 -8.88
N ASP A 200 0.66 -13.90 -9.21
CA ASP A 200 0.98 -13.00 -10.33
C ASP A 200 0.45 -13.54 -11.68
N ILE A 201 0.46 -14.87 -11.87
CA ILE A 201 -0.03 -15.52 -13.10
C ILE A 201 -1.57 -15.57 -13.20
N ASP A 202 -2.31 -15.32 -12.10
CA ASP A 202 -3.78 -15.24 -12.10
C ASP A 202 -4.30 -13.80 -12.27
N ILE A 203 -3.44 -12.79 -12.31
CA ILE A 203 -3.87 -11.40 -12.51
C ILE A 203 -4.24 -11.17 -13.98
N GLU A 204 -5.47 -10.70 -14.22
CA GLU A 204 -5.94 -10.22 -15.52
C GLU A 204 -5.58 -8.75 -15.74
N SER A 205 -5.82 -7.91 -14.74
CA SER A 205 -5.47 -6.49 -14.82
C SER A 205 -5.35 -5.86 -13.43
N ILE A 206 -4.59 -4.77 -13.38
CA ILE A 206 -4.57 -3.83 -12.25
C ILE A 206 -4.93 -2.46 -12.80
N GLU A 207 -5.96 -1.84 -12.24
CA GLU A 207 -6.35 -0.46 -12.52
C GLU A 207 -6.05 0.40 -11.30
N ILE A 208 -5.41 1.56 -11.51
CA ILE A 208 -5.17 2.56 -10.46
C ILE A 208 -5.94 3.83 -10.81
N LEU A 209 -6.77 4.27 -9.89
CA LEU A 209 -7.52 5.52 -9.96
C LEU A 209 -6.90 6.52 -8.99
N PRO A 210 -6.10 7.48 -9.46
CA PRO A 210 -5.51 8.51 -8.61
C PRO A 210 -6.54 9.52 -8.11
N GLY A 211 -6.38 9.95 -6.84
CA GLY A 211 -7.19 11.02 -6.24
C GLY A 211 -8.45 10.54 -5.54
N ALA A 212 -9.32 11.48 -5.18
CA ALA A 212 -10.50 11.23 -4.37
C ALA A 212 -11.50 10.30 -5.08
N SER A 213 -11.62 9.06 -4.63
CA SER A 213 -12.48 8.03 -5.24
C SER A 213 -13.62 7.56 -4.32
N SER A 214 -13.85 8.26 -3.20
CA SER A 214 -14.83 7.84 -2.19
C SER A 214 -16.26 7.86 -2.68
N ALA A 215 -16.62 8.70 -3.63
CA ALA A 215 -18.00 8.80 -4.16
C ALA A 215 -18.57 7.48 -4.71
N LEU A 216 -17.72 6.51 -5.09
CA LEU A 216 -18.16 5.21 -5.58
C LEU A 216 -17.69 4.05 -4.68
N TYR A 217 -16.52 4.19 -4.04
CA TYR A 217 -15.87 3.10 -3.33
C TYR A 217 -15.89 3.22 -1.81
N GLY A 218 -16.43 4.34 -1.30
CA GLY A 218 -16.57 4.58 0.14
C GLY A 218 -15.37 5.29 0.77
N PRO A 219 -15.36 5.41 2.09
CA PRO A 219 -14.31 6.08 2.84
C PRO A 219 -12.91 5.54 2.53
N ASP A 220 -11.88 6.32 2.87
CA ASP A 220 -10.46 5.98 2.83
C ASP A 220 -9.78 6.07 1.45
N ALA A 221 -10.52 6.16 0.34
CA ALA A 221 -9.95 6.35 -0.99
C ALA A 221 -9.66 7.84 -1.27
N LEU A 222 -8.76 8.47 -0.45
CA LEU A 222 -8.40 9.89 -0.57
C LEU A 222 -7.35 10.13 -1.67
N GLN A 223 -6.27 9.33 -1.65
CA GLN A 223 -5.19 9.45 -2.62
C GLN A 223 -5.45 8.63 -3.86
N GLY A 224 -6.21 7.57 -3.74
CA GLY A 224 -6.55 6.70 -4.85
C GLY A 224 -7.00 5.33 -4.45
N LEU A 225 -7.17 4.53 -5.48
CA LEU A 225 -7.71 3.18 -5.41
C LEU A 225 -6.98 2.29 -6.40
N MET A 226 -6.64 1.07 -5.99
CA MET A 226 -6.14 0.01 -6.85
C MET A 226 -7.18 -1.11 -6.95
N LEU A 227 -7.54 -1.48 -8.16
CA LEU A 227 -8.44 -2.58 -8.47
C LEU A 227 -7.64 -3.69 -9.14
N THR A 228 -7.50 -4.83 -8.51
CA THR A 228 -6.92 -6.03 -9.08
C THR A 228 -8.03 -6.97 -9.48
N LYS A 229 -8.08 -7.34 -10.75
CA LYS A 229 -9.00 -8.32 -11.31
C LYS A 229 -8.25 -9.60 -11.62
N THR A 230 -8.79 -10.75 -11.20
CA THR A 230 -8.22 -12.06 -11.50
C THR A 230 -8.85 -12.70 -12.73
N LYS A 231 -8.10 -13.59 -13.39
CA LYS A 231 -8.51 -14.31 -14.60
C LYS A 231 -9.74 -15.18 -14.36
N SER A 232 -10.76 -15.03 -15.19
CA SER A 232 -11.97 -15.88 -15.14
C SER A 232 -11.65 -17.33 -15.57
N PRO A 233 -12.16 -18.38 -14.87
CA PRO A 233 -11.94 -19.76 -15.29
C PRO A 233 -12.76 -20.14 -16.53
N PHE A 234 -13.77 -19.35 -16.92
CA PHE A 234 -14.47 -19.55 -18.19
C PHE A 234 -13.67 -19.08 -19.40
N GLU A 235 -12.86 -18.03 -19.23
CA GLU A 235 -12.10 -17.40 -20.30
C GLU A 235 -10.66 -17.92 -20.40
N TYR A 236 -9.99 -18.08 -19.25
CA TYR A 236 -8.61 -18.52 -19.17
C TYR A 236 -8.53 -19.93 -18.60
N GLN A 237 -8.59 -20.92 -19.49
CA GLN A 237 -8.61 -22.34 -19.13
C GLN A 237 -7.24 -22.99 -19.32
N GLY A 238 -7.04 -24.16 -18.71
CA GLY A 238 -5.84 -24.96 -18.81
C GLY A 238 -4.88 -24.77 -17.65
N LEU A 239 -3.68 -25.33 -17.80
CA LEU A 239 -2.59 -25.25 -16.85
C LEU A 239 -1.63 -24.13 -17.25
N SER A 240 -1.41 -23.17 -16.37
CA SER A 240 -0.33 -22.19 -16.47
C SER A 240 0.64 -22.41 -15.31
N ALA A 241 1.94 -22.31 -15.58
CA ALA A 241 2.96 -22.46 -14.54
C ALA A 241 4.12 -21.48 -14.79
N GLN A 242 4.73 -21.01 -13.73
CA GLN A 242 5.94 -20.19 -13.73
C GLN A 242 6.97 -20.79 -12.78
N ALA A 243 8.19 -20.92 -13.27
CA ALA A 243 9.36 -21.20 -12.44
C ALA A 243 10.38 -20.09 -12.66
N LYS A 244 10.70 -19.33 -11.60
CA LYS A 244 11.66 -18.23 -11.65
C LYS A 244 12.76 -18.48 -10.62
N LEU A 245 14.00 -18.54 -11.10
CA LEU A 245 15.21 -18.71 -10.29
C LEU A 245 16.08 -17.47 -10.48
N GLY A 246 16.65 -16.97 -9.40
CA GLY A 246 17.42 -15.74 -9.48
C GLY A 246 18.31 -15.49 -8.26
N VAL A 247 18.86 -14.30 -8.25
CA VAL A 247 19.66 -13.79 -7.13
C VAL A 247 19.20 -12.37 -6.79
N ASN A 248 19.10 -12.11 -5.50
CA ASN A 248 18.77 -10.80 -4.93
C ASN A 248 20.00 -10.23 -4.22
N ASN A 249 20.36 -8.97 -4.51
CA ASN A 249 21.44 -8.28 -3.80
C ASN A 249 20.85 -7.54 -2.59
N VAL A 250 21.20 -7.99 -1.38
CA VAL A 250 20.50 -7.63 -0.14
C VAL A 250 21.25 -6.66 0.78
N GLY A 251 22.34 -6.05 0.33
CA GLY A 251 23.07 -5.07 1.13
C GLY A 251 24.48 -4.84 0.68
N LYS A 252 25.14 -3.85 1.31
CA LYS A 252 26.54 -3.54 1.05
C LYS A 252 27.45 -4.63 1.66
N ALA A 253 28.55 -4.88 1.03
CA ALA A 253 29.79 -5.55 1.44
C ALA A 253 29.70 -6.93 2.14
N ASN A 254 28.82 -7.19 3.09
CA ASN A 254 28.91 -8.39 3.94
C ASN A 254 27.85 -9.47 3.67
N ILE A 255 26.74 -9.15 2.99
CA ILE A 255 25.65 -10.09 2.74
C ILE A 255 25.63 -10.54 1.27
N GLY A 256 25.86 -9.61 0.33
CA GLY A 256 26.02 -9.91 -1.10
C GLY A 256 24.75 -10.44 -1.77
N ALA A 257 24.94 -11.16 -2.87
CA ALA A 257 23.87 -11.79 -3.62
C ALA A 257 23.36 -13.07 -2.93
N LYS A 258 22.04 -13.20 -2.78
CA LYS A 258 21.36 -14.36 -2.18
C LYS A 258 20.39 -14.99 -3.15
N PRO A 259 20.14 -16.30 -3.07
CA PRO A 259 19.17 -16.98 -3.92
C PRO A 259 17.77 -16.40 -3.80
N TYR A 260 17.08 -16.34 -4.94
CA TYR A 260 15.67 -15.95 -5.05
C TYR A 260 14.94 -17.01 -5.88
N THR A 261 13.77 -17.45 -5.42
CA THR A 261 12.91 -18.39 -6.14
C THR A 261 11.46 -17.94 -6.09
N ASP A 262 10.75 -18.09 -7.22
CA ASP A 262 9.32 -17.82 -7.33
C ASP A 262 8.70 -18.90 -8.22
N PHE A 263 7.88 -19.76 -7.63
CA PHE A 263 7.15 -20.82 -8.31
C PHE A 263 5.65 -20.56 -8.21
N ALA A 264 4.97 -20.56 -9.35
CA ALA A 264 3.53 -20.40 -9.41
C ALA A 264 2.90 -21.42 -10.35
N ILE A 265 1.71 -21.89 -9.97
CA ILE A 265 0.89 -22.80 -10.78
C ILE A 265 -0.56 -22.35 -10.71
N ARG A 266 -1.22 -22.34 -11.86
CA ARG A 266 -2.65 -22.05 -12.01
C ARG A 266 -3.28 -23.14 -12.86
N TYR A 267 -4.36 -23.72 -12.39
CA TYR A 267 -5.20 -24.61 -13.20
C TYR A 267 -6.64 -24.13 -13.18
N ALA A 268 -7.23 -24.02 -14.35
CA ALA A 268 -8.63 -23.65 -14.50
C ALA A 268 -9.30 -24.49 -15.57
N LYS A 269 -10.54 -24.91 -15.31
CA LYS A 269 -11.31 -25.74 -16.22
C LYS A 269 -12.80 -25.47 -16.11
N GLN A 270 -13.45 -25.41 -17.26
CA GLN A 270 -14.88 -25.43 -17.37
C GLN A 270 -15.38 -26.89 -17.47
N LEU A 271 -16.32 -27.27 -16.63
CA LEU A 271 -16.97 -28.58 -16.59
C LEU A 271 -18.45 -28.41 -17.01
N GLY A 272 -18.77 -28.91 -18.20
CA GLY A 272 -20.12 -28.69 -18.77
C GLY A 272 -20.33 -27.24 -19.20
N LYS A 273 -21.60 -26.77 -19.19
CA LYS A 273 -21.94 -25.40 -19.65
C LYS A 273 -21.85 -24.35 -18.55
N ASN A 274 -22.21 -24.75 -17.33
CA ASN A 274 -22.53 -23.82 -16.27
C ASN A 274 -21.47 -23.73 -15.18
N PHE A 275 -20.59 -24.72 -15.04
CA PHE A 275 -19.63 -24.78 -13.96
C PHE A 275 -18.21 -24.64 -14.46
N ALA A 276 -17.43 -23.79 -13.78
CA ALA A 276 -15.99 -23.67 -13.96
C ALA A 276 -15.31 -23.48 -12.60
N PHE A 277 -14.07 -23.89 -12.50
CA PHE A 277 -13.25 -23.65 -11.31
C PHE A 277 -11.84 -23.25 -11.67
N LYS A 278 -11.17 -22.61 -10.72
CA LYS A 278 -9.75 -22.35 -10.77
C LYS A 278 -9.08 -22.60 -9.42
N VAL A 279 -7.83 -23.03 -9.49
CA VAL A 279 -6.94 -23.22 -8.33
C VAL A 279 -5.60 -22.59 -8.66
N ASN A 280 -5.06 -21.83 -7.73
CA ASN A 280 -3.76 -21.18 -7.86
C ASN A 280 -2.92 -21.41 -6.62
N LEU A 281 -1.61 -21.56 -6.83
CA LEU A 281 -0.61 -21.62 -5.78
C LEU A 281 0.63 -20.87 -6.25
N GLN A 282 1.21 -20.02 -5.39
CA GLN A 282 2.50 -19.37 -5.62
C GLN A 282 3.32 -19.41 -4.33
N THR A 283 4.60 -19.74 -4.45
CA THR A 283 5.56 -19.65 -3.36
C THR A 283 6.77 -18.83 -3.78
N ILE A 284 7.17 -17.90 -2.93
CA ILE A 284 8.34 -17.04 -3.14
C ILE A 284 9.26 -17.24 -1.94
N ASN A 285 10.55 -17.51 -2.20
CA ASN A 285 11.57 -17.57 -1.18
C ASN A 285 12.77 -16.72 -1.62
N GLY A 286 13.40 -16.07 -0.65
CA GLY A 286 14.58 -15.23 -0.88
C GLY A 286 15.21 -14.80 0.44
N THR A 287 16.10 -13.85 0.36
CA THR A 287 16.58 -13.08 1.52
C THR A 287 16.13 -11.65 1.35
N ASP A 288 15.56 -11.08 2.40
CA ASP A 288 15.02 -9.73 2.40
C ASP A 288 16.12 -8.67 2.32
N PHE A 289 15.74 -7.46 1.96
CA PHE A 289 16.64 -6.31 2.05
C PHE A 289 16.86 -5.96 3.53
N ILE A 290 18.12 -5.84 3.93
CA ILE A 290 18.51 -5.51 5.29
C ILE A 290 18.78 -4.01 5.39
N ALA A 291 18.20 -3.37 6.40
CA ALA A 291 18.47 -1.98 6.67
C ALA A 291 19.79 -1.85 7.46
N ASP A 292 20.74 -1.12 6.89
CA ASP A 292 22.12 -1.01 7.38
C ASP A 292 22.64 0.45 7.43
N ASN A 293 21.73 1.42 7.52
CA ASN A 293 22.10 2.82 7.66
C ASN A 293 22.60 3.09 9.09
N VAL A 294 23.87 3.45 9.20
CA VAL A 294 24.56 3.77 10.46
C VAL A 294 24.76 5.26 10.68
N ASP A 295 24.09 6.13 9.90
CA ASP A 295 24.17 7.57 10.14
C ASP A 295 23.63 7.94 11.52
N ASP A 296 24.27 8.87 12.19
CA ASP A 296 23.86 9.38 13.48
C ASP A 296 22.57 10.22 13.37
N ARG A 297 21.56 9.82 14.14
CA ARG A 297 20.27 10.53 14.26
C ARG A 297 20.10 11.27 15.59
N SER A 298 21.02 11.13 16.53
CA SER A 298 20.91 11.67 17.90
C SER A 298 20.58 13.16 17.93
N HIS A 299 21.19 13.92 17.03
CA HIS A 299 20.98 15.35 16.93
C HIS A 299 19.73 15.73 16.14
N ARG A 300 19.21 14.85 15.29
CA ARG A 300 18.00 15.07 14.50
C ARG A 300 16.72 14.95 15.33
N ALA A 301 16.80 14.24 16.44
CA ALA A 301 15.70 14.09 17.41
C ALA A 301 15.73 15.14 18.53
N ARG A 302 16.75 16.03 18.59
CA ARG A 302 16.85 17.03 19.63
C ARG A 302 15.93 18.22 19.41
N PRO A 303 15.27 18.72 20.45
CA PRO A 303 14.58 20.02 20.41
C PRO A 303 15.59 21.14 20.19
N GLY A 304 15.18 22.19 19.52
CA GLY A 304 16.06 23.30 19.10
C GLY A 304 16.59 23.13 17.69
N PHE A 305 16.51 21.95 17.11
CA PHE A 305 16.70 21.72 15.68
C PHE A 305 15.51 22.18 14.83
N PHE A 306 14.34 22.10 15.42
CA PHE A 306 13.10 22.52 14.81
C PHE A 306 12.75 23.85 15.41
N VAL A 307 12.94 24.79 14.57
CA VAL A 307 12.56 26.16 14.68
C VAL A 307 11.46 26.40 15.68
N VAL A 308 11.81 27.23 16.59
CA VAL A 308 10.93 28.12 17.31
C VAL A 308 9.93 28.76 16.34
N GLU A 309 8.70 28.79 16.71
CA GLU A 309 7.53 29.25 15.96
C GLU A 309 7.65 30.65 15.35
N ASN A 310 8.71 31.41 15.58
CA ASN A 310 8.85 32.79 15.17
C ASN A 310 10.16 33.21 14.51
N SER A 311 11.08 32.33 14.25
CA SER A 311 12.23 32.67 13.38
C SER A 311 13.04 31.47 13.00
N ALA A 312 12.99 31.20 11.75
CA ALA A 312 13.67 30.15 11.04
C ALA A 312 15.19 30.30 11.12
N VAL A 313 15.83 29.62 11.99
CA VAL A 313 17.24 29.25 11.73
C VAL A 313 17.36 27.76 12.01
N ARG A 314 17.29 26.94 10.96
CA ARG A 314 17.94 25.64 10.99
C ARG A 314 19.44 25.91 11.12
N ILE A 315 19.97 25.64 12.29
CA ILE A 315 21.41 25.53 12.45
C ILE A 315 21.81 24.32 11.62
N GLY A 316 22.59 24.53 10.59
CA GLY A 316 23.15 23.46 9.77
C GLY A 316 23.90 22.50 10.68
N PHE A 317 23.35 21.29 10.85
CA PHE A 317 23.97 20.26 11.66
C PHE A 317 24.64 19.25 10.71
N THR A 318 25.90 19.02 10.91
CA THR A 318 26.62 17.88 10.28
C THR A 318 26.57 16.72 11.26
N PRO A 319 25.92 15.58 10.92
CA PRO A 319 25.93 14.40 11.77
C PRO A 319 27.36 13.97 12.08
N ASN A 320 27.64 13.65 13.34
CA ASN A 320 28.89 13.00 13.69
C ASN A 320 28.66 11.49 13.66
N ASN A 321 28.87 10.89 12.49
CA ASN A 321 28.66 9.46 12.24
C ASN A 321 29.75 8.56 12.85
N ASP A 322 30.75 9.14 13.51
CA ASP A 322 31.80 8.37 14.16
C ASP A 322 31.47 8.09 15.64
N PRO A 323 31.07 6.85 15.97
CA PRO A 323 30.76 6.50 17.36
C PRO A 323 31.96 6.61 18.30
N SER A 324 33.22 6.65 17.77
CA SER A 324 34.41 6.80 18.60
C SER A 324 34.59 8.21 19.16
N THR A 325 34.00 9.21 18.53
CA THR A 325 34.08 10.64 18.90
C THR A 325 32.73 11.19 19.37
N ASN A 326 31.61 10.47 19.12
CA ASN A 326 30.27 10.88 19.47
C ASN A 326 29.74 10.12 20.71
N LEU A 327 29.68 10.80 21.86
CA LEU A 327 29.10 10.22 23.07
C LEU A 327 27.64 9.80 22.92
N SER A 328 26.86 10.57 22.17
CA SER A 328 25.41 10.38 22.00
C SER A 328 25.04 9.76 20.66
N TYR A 329 25.98 9.04 20.04
CA TYR A 329 25.71 8.36 18.77
C TYR A 329 24.50 7.46 18.83
N ASP A 330 23.59 7.62 17.86
CA ASP A 330 22.31 6.89 17.74
C ASP A 330 22.13 6.52 16.26
N GLY A 331 22.55 5.32 15.89
CA GLY A 331 22.56 4.87 14.50
C GLY A 331 21.13 4.59 13.98
N VAL A 332 20.83 4.99 12.75
CA VAL A 332 19.48 4.87 12.16
C VAL A 332 18.97 3.44 12.18
N ASN A 333 19.79 2.47 11.80
CA ASN A 333 19.44 1.04 11.81
C ASN A 333 20.30 0.25 12.82
N ILE A 334 20.69 0.91 13.90
CA ILE A 334 21.19 0.28 15.11
C ILE A 334 20.06 0.35 16.14
N TYR A 335 19.86 -0.72 16.88
CA TYR A 335 18.70 -0.87 17.75
C TYR A 335 19.14 -1.03 19.20
N GLY A 336 18.49 -0.28 20.08
CA GLY A 336 18.78 -0.28 21.51
C GLY A 336 19.80 0.76 21.97
N ASP A 337 20.40 1.53 21.06
CA ASP A 337 21.24 2.70 21.30
C ASP A 337 20.46 4.02 21.34
N ASP A 338 19.15 3.95 21.24
CA ASP A 338 18.24 5.09 21.08
C ASP A 338 18.48 6.20 22.12
N PHE A 339 18.83 7.39 21.61
CA PHE A 339 19.16 8.57 22.40
C PHE A 339 18.05 9.05 23.33
N ASN A 340 16.80 8.95 22.88
CA ASN A 340 15.63 9.41 23.61
C ASN A 340 14.93 8.33 24.46
N ASN A 341 15.53 7.15 24.59
CA ASN A 341 14.94 5.99 25.24
C ASN A 341 15.93 5.35 26.25
N ALA A 342 15.60 4.16 26.73
CA ALA A 342 16.42 3.38 27.64
C ALA A 342 17.82 2.96 27.10
N GLY A 343 18.11 3.28 25.84
CA GLY A 343 19.44 3.11 25.22
C GLY A 343 20.46 4.18 25.61
N ALA A 344 20.04 5.24 26.31
CA ALA A 344 20.90 6.35 26.68
C ALA A 344 20.92 6.60 28.20
N PHE A 345 22.04 7.06 28.70
CA PHE A 345 22.22 7.52 30.08
C PHE A 345 22.63 8.99 30.09
N THR A 346 21.84 9.84 30.77
CA THR A 346 22.18 11.25 30.93
C THR A 346 22.77 11.47 32.30
N TYR A 347 23.98 11.98 32.35
CA TYR A 347 24.66 12.28 33.60
C TYR A 347 24.09 13.54 34.25
N PRO A 348 24.04 13.61 35.58
CA PRO A 348 23.69 14.84 36.33
C PRO A 348 24.59 16.02 35.90
N ALA A 349 24.09 17.24 36.06
CA ALA A 349 24.85 18.47 35.77
C ALA A 349 26.14 18.59 36.61
N VAL A 350 26.22 17.92 37.77
CA VAL A 350 27.44 17.74 38.54
C VAL A 350 27.70 16.24 38.70
N TYR A 351 28.83 15.75 38.21
CA TYR A 351 29.22 14.35 38.27
C TYR A 351 30.70 14.22 38.65
N PRO A 352 31.00 14.14 39.95
CA PRO A 352 32.38 14.22 40.45
C PRO A 352 33.32 13.12 39.94
N THR A 353 32.79 11.91 39.71
CA THR A 353 33.58 10.75 39.30
C THR A 353 34.08 10.83 37.84
N ALA A 354 33.40 11.62 37.02
CA ALA A 354 33.78 11.93 35.63
C ALA A 354 33.24 13.31 35.23
N PRO A 355 33.89 14.41 35.68
CA PRO A 355 33.38 15.77 35.43
C PRO A 355 33.18 16.12 33.97
N ALA A 356 33.97 15.53 33.06
CA ALA A 356 33.85 15.71 31.64
C ALA A 356 32.54 15.15 31.06
N LEU A 357 31.82 14.29 31.77
CA LEU A 357 30.51 13.74 31.38
C LEU A 357 29.34 14.53 32.03
N ALA A 358 29.59 15.45 32.96
CA ALA A 358 28.54 16.21 33.61
C ALA A 358 27.57 16.85 32.61
N GLY A 359 26.28 16.62 32.75
CA GLY A 359 25.22 17.10 31.87
C GLY A 359 25.18 16.47 30.48
N LYS A 360 26.08 15.53 30.14
CA LYS A 360 26.13 14.87 28.82
C LYS A 360 25.28 13.60 28.82
N THR A 361 24.76 13.29 27.64
CA THR A 361 24.08 12.00 27.35
C THR A 361 25.03 11.08 26.60
N VAL A 362 25.11 9.84 27.04
CA VAL A 362 25.90 8.79 26.41
C VAL A 362 24.99 7.64 26.01
N THR A 363 25.10 7.16 24.77
CA THR A 363 24.34 6.03 24.26
C THR A 363 25.10 4.73 24.36
N ARG A 364 24.38 3.63 24.51
CA ARG A 364 24.90 2.26 24.55
C ARG A 364 25.24 1.79 23.13
N THR A 365 26.00 0.70 23.05
CA THR A 365 26.17 -0.04 21.79
C THR A 365 24.94 -0.93 21.56
N GLY A 366 24.21 -0.66 20.47
CA GLY A 366 23.01 -1.41 20.10
C GLY A 366 23.32 -2.73 19.36
N TYR A 367 22.31 -3.25 18.65
CA TYR A 367 22.37 -4.39 17.75
C TYR A 367 22.05 -3.97 16.32
N SER A 368 22.63 -4.63 15.34
CA SER A 368 22.24 -4.45 13.93
C SER A 368 20.89 -5.13 13.64
N GLU A 369 20.26 -4.78 12.51
CA GLU A 369 19.04 -5.46 12.07
C GLU A 369 19.26 -6.97 11.90
N LEU A 370 20.38 -7.36 11.31
CA LEU A 370 20.71 -8.77 11.08
C LEU A 370 20.85 -9.57 12.40
N ASP A 371 21.42 -8.94 13.44
CA ASP A 371 21.52 -9.57 14.78
C ASP A 371 20.15 -9.93 15.36
N LEU A 372 19.13 -9.11 15.06
CA LEU A 372 17.79 -9.23 15.63
C LEU A 372 16.82 -10.04 14.76
N LEU A 373 17.14 -10.33 13.51
CA LEU A 373 16.28 -11.11 12.64
C LEU A 373 16.44 -12.63 12.83
N GLN A 374 17.57 -13.11 13.35
CA GLN A 374 17.92 -14.51 13.63
C GLN A 374 17.64 -15.56 12.52
N ASN A 375 16.94 -15.19 11.46
CA ASN A 375 16.66 -16.05 10.31
C ASN A 375 17.52 -15.70 9.09
N ASP A 376 18.62 -14.95 9.28
CA ASP A 376 19.47 -14.39 8.22
C ASP A 376 18.70 -13.54 7.20
N GLY A 377 17.59 -12.90 7.63
CA GLY A 377 16.71 -12.13 6.75
C GLY A 377 15.91 -12.97 5.75
N LYS A 378 15.77 -14.29 5.96
CA LYS A 378 15.03 -15.17 5.05
C LYS A 378 13.58 -14.73 4.91
N PHE A 379 13.14 -14.56 3.66
CA PHE A 379 11.79 -14.23 3.27
C PHE A 379 11.07 -15.45 2.70
N LYS A 380 9.82 -15.64 3.10
CA LYS A 380 8.90 -16.65 2.58
C LYS A 380 7.54 -16.02 2.30
N SER A 381 6.90 -16.42 1.21
CA SER A 381 5.51 -16.09 0.93
C SER A 381 4.84 -17.27 0.24
N LEU A 382 3.67 -17.66 0.74
CA LEU A 382 2.77 -18.63 0.13
C LEU A 382 1.45 -17.95 -0.16
N ARG A 383 0.98 -18.01 -1.41
CA ARG A 383 -0.31 -17.50 -1.83
C ARG A 383 -1.09 -18.61 -2.50
N ALA A 384 -2.34 -18.79 -2.10
CA ALA A 384 -3.22 -19.77 -2.71
C ALA A 384 -4.61 -19.16 -2.90
N ASN A 385 -5.29 -19.52 -3.98
CA ASN A 385 -6.70 -19.22 -4.11
C ASN A 385 -7.44 -20.31 -4.88
N VAL A 386 -8.69 -20.50 -4.50
CA VAL A 386 -9.65 -21.38 -5.15
C VAL A 386 -10.89 -20.56 -5.45
N ALA A 387 -11.42 -20.67 -6.67
CA ALA A 387 -12.69 -20.07 -7.02
C ALA A 387 -13.55 -21.04 -7.82
N LEU A 388 -14.83 -21.10 -7.44
CA LEU A 388 -15.88 -21.89 -8.06
C LEU A 388 -16.87 -20.92 -8.70
N HIS A 389 -17.14 -21.11 -9.97
CA HIS A 389 -18.01 -20.28 -10.78
C HIS A 389 -19.18 -21.13 -11.31
N TYR A 390 -20.39 -20.72 -11.04
CA TYR A 390 -21.57 -21.41 -11.51
C TYR A 390 -22.58 -20.47 -12.18
N LYS A 391 -22.87 -20.68 -13.45
CA LYS A 391 -23.89 -19.94 -14.19
C LYS A 391 -25.27 -20.48 -13.82
N LEU A 392 -26.03 -19.78 -12.98
CA LEU A 392 -27.42 -20.07 -12.66
C LEU A 392 -28.29 -19.96 -13.93
N THR A 393 -27.99 -18.95 -14.73
CA THR A 393 -28.55 -18.68 -16.05
C THR A 393 -27.45 -18.16 -16.95
N ASP A 394 -27.71 -17.96 -18.24
CA ASP A 394 -26.75 -17.32 -19.15
C ASP A 394 -26.40 -15.87 -18.74
N LYS A 395 -27.16 -15.27 -17.82
CA LYS A 395 -26.97 -13.88 -17.36
C LYS A 395 -26.56 -13.73 -15.90
N ILE A 396 -26.71 -14.79 -15.09
CA ILE A 396 -26.43 -14.74 -13.65
C ILE A 396 -25.39 -15.79 -13.30
N GLU A 397 -24.30 -15.32 -12.70
CA GLU A 397 -23.20 -16.16 -12.22
C GLU A 397 -23.10 -16.09 -10.69
N VAL A 398 -22.90 -17.23 -10.05
CA VAL A 398 -22.54 -17.38 -8.63
C VAL A 398 -21.06 -17.65 -8.55
N ILE A 399 -20.34 -16.89 -7.71
CA ILE A 399 -18.90 -17.04 -7.51
C ILE A 399 -18.64 -17.26 -6.02
N GLY A 400 -18.15 -18.45 -5.67
CA GLY A 400 -17.59 -18.73 -4.35
C GLY A 400 -16.07 -18.74 -4.43
N ALA A 401 -15.36 -17.97 -3.59
CA ALA A 401 -13.92 -17.92 -3.66
C ALA A 401 -13.27 -17.88 -2.27
N TRP A 402 -12.11 -18.52 -2.16
CA TRP A 402 -11.23 -18.47 -1.01
C TRP A 402 -9.83 -18.05 -1.44
N TYR A 403 -9.25 -17.10 -0.71
CA TYR A 403 -7.89 -16.59 -0.89
C TYR A 403 -7.11 -16.78 0.39
N TYR A 404 -5.88 -17.21 0.26
CA TYR A 404 -4.97 -17.46 1.36
C TYR A 404 -3.62 -16.81 1.10
N GLY A 405 -3.06 -16.17 2.11
CA GLY A 405 -1.70 -15.65 2.13
C GLY A 405 -1.02 -16.00 3.46
N ASN A 406 0.18 -16.53 3.38
CA ASN A 406 1.02 -16.81 4.54
C ASN A 406 2.46 -16.41 4.23
N GLY A 407 3.19 -15.97 5.24
CA GLY A 407 4.61 -15.66 5.09
C GLY A 407 5.14 -14.78 6.20
N ASN A 408 6.33 -14.27 5.99
CA ASN A 408 6.95 -13.28 6.86
C ASN A 408 7.22 -11.99 6.09
N PHE A 409 7.38 -10.89 6.80
CA PHE A 409 7.79 -9.61 6.23
C PHE A 409 8.36 -8.68 7.29
N ILE A 410 9.10 -7.67 6.82
CA ILE A 410 9.57 -6.56 7.63
C ILE A 410 8.86 -5.30 7.15
N ARG A 411 8.35 -4.51 8.08
CA ARG A 411 7.81 -3.18 7.80
C ARG A 411 8.46 -2.12 8.67
N THR A 412 8.30 -0.86 8.29
CA THR A 412 8.74 0.28 9.09
C THR A 412 7.51 1.05 9.58
N ALA A 413 7.38 1.12 10.90
CA ALA A 413 6.47 2.05 11.58
C ALA A 413 7.32 3.22 12.13
N GLY A 414 7.32 3.48 13.44
CA GLY A 414 8.33 4.37 14.06
C GLY A 414 9.75 3.77 14.01
N ASN A 415 9.86 2.45 14.20
CA ASN A 415 11.03 1.61 13.99
C ASN A 415 10.69 0.46 13.05
N ARG A 416 11.68 -0.36 12.70
CA ARG A 416 11.47 -1.60 11.93
C ARG A 416 10.77 -2.64 12.80
N GLU A 417 9.78 -3.30 12.23
CA GLU A 417 9.01 -4.38 12.84
C GLU A 417 9.12 -5.63 12.00
N TYR A 418 9.34 -6.77 12.64
CA TYR A 418 9.39 -8.07 12.00
C TYR A 418 8.15 -8.89 12.35
N TYR A 419 7.51 -9.43 11.33
CA TYR A 419 6.36 -10.34 11.41
C TYR A 419 6.81 -11.71 10.90
N PRO A 420 7.20 -12.63 11.78
CA PRO A 420 7.74 -13.95 11.41
C PRO A 420 6.70 -14.90 10.84
N ASP A 421 5.44 -14.73 11.24
CA ASP A 421 4.31 -15.56 10.80
C ASP A 421 3.06 -14.71 10.63
N TYR A 422 2.73 -14.48 9.36
CA TYR A 422 1.54 -13.75 8.95
C TYR A 422 0.62 -14.68 8.18
N ASN A 423 -0.64 -14.74 8.60
CA ASN A 423 -1.69 -15.54 7.95
C ASN A 423 -2.88 -14.65 7.61
N ARG A 424 -3.45 -14.87 6.42
CA ARG A 424 -4.66 -14.19 5.98
C ARG A 424 -5.55 -15.11 5.20
N HIS A 425 -6.85 -15.09 5.53
CA HIS A 425 -7.92 -15.75 4.79
C HIS A 425 -8.93 -14.71 4.33
N GLN A 426 -9.38 -14.81 3.07
CA GLN A 426 -10.54 -14.10 2.57
C GLN A 426 -11.51 -15.08 1.93
N ILE A 427 -12.78 -15.03 2.32
CA ILE A 427 -13.84 -15.87 1.78
C ILE A 427 -14.88 -14.95 1.16
N LYS A 428 -15.26 -15.22 -0.08
CA LYS A 428 -16.21 -14.41 -0.84
C LYS A 428 -17.33 -15.29 -1.39
N LEU A 429 -18.56 -14.76 -1.35
CA LEU A 429 -19.69 -15.21 -2.14
C LEU A 429 -20.25 -14.01 -2.92
N GLU A 430 -20.40 -14.17 -4.23
CA GLU A 430 -20.91 -13.13 -5.11
C GLU A 430 -21.95 -13.71 -6.06
N LEU A 431 -23.08 -13.00 -6.18
CA LEU A 431 -24.05 -13.14 -7.25
C LEU A 431 -23.81 -11.99 -8.22
N LYS A 432 -23.54 -12.28 -9.47
CA LYS A 432 -23.18 -11.27 -10.47
C LYS A 432 -24.00 -11.44 -11.74
N ALA A 433 -24.50 -10.32 -12.24
CA ALA A 433 -25.14 -10.19 -13.56
C ALA A 433 -24.57 -8.96 -14.29
N ASP A 434 -25.00 -8.73 -15.54
CA ASP A 434 -24.53 -7.57 -16.31
C ASP A 434 -24.95 -6.22 -15.67
N GLU A 435 -26.14 -6.21 -15.03
CA GLU A 435 -26.71 -4.99 -14.48
C GLU A 435 -26.54 -4.89 -12.96
N TRP A 436 -26.26 -5.97 -12.25
CA TRP A 436 -26.21 -5.95 -10.80
C TRP A 436 -25.24 -6.96 -10.24
N PHE A 437 -24.80 -6.70 -9.03
CA PHE A 437 -24.16 -7.71 -8.19
C PHE A 437 -24.60 -7.58 -6.74
N LEU A 438 -24.52 -8.70 -6.03
CA LEU A 438 -24.60 -8.78 -4.57
C LEU A 438 -23.39 -9.58 -4.11
N ARG A 439 -22.55 -8.99 -3.28
CA ARG A 439 -21.31 -9.58 -2.79
C ARG A 439 -21.24 -9.53 -1.28
N GLY A 440 -20.88 -10.65 -0.67
CA GLY A 440 -20.47 -10.72 0.72
C GLY A 440 -19.10 -11.33 0.85
N TYR A 441 -18.25 -10.80 1.72
CA TYR A 441 -16.95 -11.40 2.03
C TYR A 441 -16.53 -11.16 3.47
N THR A 442 -15.61 -12.02 3.93
CA THR A 442 -14.92 -11.84 5.21
C THR A 442 -13.42 -11.93 5.01
N THR A 443 -12.68 -11.03 5.67
CA THR A 443 -11.21 -11.06 5.80
C THR A 443 -10.88 -11.39 7.24
N MET A 444 -10.11 -12.43 7.46
CA MET A 444 -9.56 -12.84 8.75
C MET A 444 -8.05 -12.82 8.64
N GLN A 445 -7.37 -12.23 9.60
CA GLN A 445 -5.92 -12.26 9.64
C GLN A 445 -5.42 -12.70 11.02
N ALA A 446 -4.21 -13.25 11.02
CA ALA A 446 -3.36 -13.39 12.19
C ALA A 446 -2.00 -12.77 11.85
N ALA A 447 -1.71 -11.64 12.46
CA ALA A 447 -0.46 -10.91 12.29
C ALA A 447 0.22 -10.80 13.66
N GLU A 448 1.29 -11.54 13.84
CA GLU A 448 2.07 -11.55 15.06
C GLU A 448 3.48 -11.10 14.76
N GLY A 449 3.94 -10.07 15.46
CA GLY A 449 5.23 -9.47 15.19
C GLY A 449 5.80 -8.75 16.40
N TYR A 450 6.95 -8.14 16.23
CA TYR A 450 7.59 -7.35 17.26
C TYR A 450 8.47 -6.24 16.66
N ASN A 451 8.62 -5.18 17.44
CA ASN A 451 9.48 -4.05 17.12
C ASN A 451 10.93 -4.38 17.49
N LEU A 452 11.88 -4.22 16.54
CA LEU A 452 13.30 -4.56 16.72
C LEU A 452 13.95 -3.67 17.79
N GLY A 453 13.61 -2.39 17.83
CA GLY A 453 14.11 -1.47 18.86
C GLY A 453 13.65 -1.85 20.27
N SER A 454 12.36 -2.22 20.42
CA SER A 454 11.84 -2.68 21.71
C SER A 454 12.49 -3.99 22.17
N LEU A 455 12.74 -4.93 21.25
CA LEU A 455 13.44 -6.17 21.54
C LEU A 455 14.88 -5.89 22.03
N ALA A 456 15.63 -5.11 21.25
CA ALA A 456 17.01 -4.72 21.57
C ALA A 456 17.10 -4.03 22.94
N GLN A 457 16.24 -3.03 23.19
CA GLN A 457 16.23 -2.30 24.48
C GLN A 457 16.00 -3.22 25.65
N ARG A 458 15.03 -4.16 25.55
CA ARG A 458 14.76 -5.11 26.66
C ARG A 458 15.90 -6.09 26.86
N MET A 459 16.49 -6.61 25.79
CA MET A 459 17.68 -7.47 25.89
C MET A 459 18.85 -6.75 26.58
N LEU A 460 19.11 -5.49 26.19
CA LEU A 460 20.14 -4.66 26.82
C LEU A 460 19.84 -4.37 28.30
N GLN A 461 18.58 -4.10 28.65
CA GLN A 461 18.20 -3.88 30.06
C GLN A 461 18.34 -5.14 30.91
N ILE A 462 18.01 -6.31 30.38
CA ILE A 462 18.18 -7.60 31.09
C ILE A 462 19.66 -7.91 31.30
N SER A 463 20.48 -7.73 30.25
CA SER A 463 21.91 -8.01 30.34
C SER A 463 22.63 -7.06 31.31
N LYS A 464 22.25 -5.79 31.29
CA LYS A 464 22.78 -4.75 32.20
C LYS A 464 21.84 -3.54 32.22
N PRO A 465 21.21 -3.20 33.36
CA PRO A 465 20.40 -2.01 33.50
C PRO A 465 21.15 -0.74 33.05
N THR A 466 20.47 0.21 32.42
CA THR A 466 21.10 1.42 31.85
C THR A 466 21.84 2.27 32.90
N ALA A 467 21.32 2.34 34.14
CA ALA A 467 22.00 3.04 35.22
C ALA A 467 23.35 2.39 35.58
N THR A 468 23.40 1.05 35.67
CA THR A 468 24.65 0.28 35.92
C THR A 468 25.60 0.44 34.74
N TRP A 469 25.09 0.37 33.51
CA TRP A 469 25.89 0.59 32.30
C TRP A 469 26.52 1.99 32.28
N GLY A 470 25.71 3.03 32.60
CA GLY A 470 26.18 4.42 32.67
C GLY A 470 27.25 4.64 33.71
N ALA A 471 27.10 4.04 34.93
CA ALA A 471 28.14 4.08 35.98
C ALA A 471 29.45 3.42 35.53
N ASN A 472 29.34 2.24 34.92
CA ASN A 472 30.51 1.53 34.35
C ASN A 472 31.21 2.31 33.23
N PHE A 473 30.43 2.95 32.36
CA PHE A 473 30.97 3.82 31.30
C PHE A 473 31.76 5.00 31.89
N ALA A 474 31.18 5.69 32.89
CA ALA A 474 31.89 6.83 33.53
C ALA A 474 33.21 6.41 34.17
N THR A 475 33.20 5.28 34.91
CA THR A 475 34.41 4.73 35.54
C THR A 475 35.46 4.42 34.49
N ALA A 476 35.07 3.74 33.40
CA ALA A 476 35.97 3.41 32.31
C ALA A 476 36.44 4.65 31.53
N TYR A 477 35.59 5.65 31.38
CA TYR A 477 35.92 6.89 30.67
C TYR A 477 36.99 7.69 31.39
N ALA A 478 36.87 7.78 32.72
CA ALA A 478 37.94 8.38 33.55
C ALA A 478 39.24 7.60 33.49
N ALA A 479 39.17 6.26 33.57
CA ALA A 479 40.34 5.38 33.55
C ALA A 479 41.06 5.33 32.20
N ASN A 480 40.31 5.48 31.09
CA ASN A 480 40.85 5.41 29.71
C ASN A 480 41.17 6.79 29.11
N GLY A 481 41.31 7.85 29.94
CA GLY A 481 41.66 9.19 29.47
C GLY A 481 40.62 9.80 28.50
N GLY A 482 39.35 9.45 28.62
CA GLY A 482 38.30 9.97 27.77
C GLY A 482 38.05 9.20 26.46
N ASN A 483 38.69 8.05 26.27
CA ASN A 483 38.47 7.21 25.09
C ASN A 483 37.06 6.56 25.10
N ILE A 484 36.20 7.03 24.21
CA ILE A 484 34.79 6.63 24.14
C ILE A 484 34.66 5.15 23.77
N THR A 485 35.41 4.67 22.78
CA THR A 485 35.33 3.28 22.28
C THR A 485 35.73 2.28 23.36
N ALA A 486 36.88 2.51 24.01
CA ALA A 486 37.34 1.67 25.09
C ALA A 486 36.37 1.67 26.28
N SER A 487 35.78 2.83 26.57
CA SER A 487 34.82 3.01 27.68
C SER A 487 33.49 2.31 27.40
N ARG A 488 32.97 2.38 26.15
CA ARG A 488 31.80 1.60 25.73
C ARG A 488 32.05 0.10 25.81
N ALA A 489 33.20 -0.38 25.30
CA ALA A 489 33.55 -1.80 25.37
C ALA A 489 33.62 -2.30 26.81
N ALA A 490 34.18 -1.54 27.76
CA ALA A 490 34.20 -1.88 29.16
C ALA A 490 32.80 -1.86 29.81
N ALA A 491 31.98 -0.88 29.46
CA ALA A 491 30.60 -0.79 29.94
C ALA A 491 29.71 -1.92 29.37
N ASP A 492 29.97 -2.36 28.16
CA ASP A 492 29.26 -3.45 27.48
C ASP A 492 29.66 -4.86 27.95
N ALA A 493 30.67 -5.00 28.81
CA ALA A 493 31.05 -6.30 29.36
C ALA A 493 29.84 -6.99 29.98
N GLY A 494 29.50 -8.19 29.46
CA GLY A 494 28.29 -8.97 29.83
C GLY A 494 27.04 -8.66 28.98
N LYS A 495 27.14 -7.80 27.95
CA LYS A 495 26.12 -7.69 26.91
C LYS A 495 25.90 -9.07 26.25
N PHE A 496 24.66 -9.45 26.04
CA PHE A 496 24.35 -10.68 25.32
C PHE A 496 24.79 -10.56 23.85
N MET A 497 25.60 -11.48 23.37
CA MET A 497 26.07 -11.50 21.98
C MET A 497 25.32 -12.56 21.18
N VAL A 498 25.13 -12.31 19.89
CA VAL A 498 24.48 -13.26 18.96
C VAL A 498 25.20 -14.60 19.02
N GLY A 499 24.44 -15.68 19.22
CA GLY A 499 24.96 -17.03 19.41
C GLY A 499 25.15 -17.46 20.86
N ASP A 500 25.17 -16.52 21.80
CA ASP A 500 25.22 -16.85 23.24
C ASP A 500 23.92 -17.53 23.71
N ALA A 501 24.04 -18.45 24.67
CA ALA A 501 22.88 -19.13 25.25
C ALA A 501 21.87 -18.11 25.86
N ASN A 502 22.37 -17.08 26.54
CA ASN A 502 21.54 -16.03 27.10
C ASN A 502 20.89 -15.16 26.03
N PHE A 503 21.60 -14.83 24.93
CA PHE A 503 21.01 -14.13 23.80
C PHE A 503 19.82 -14.91 23.24
N ASN A 504 20.04 -16.19 22.91
CA ASN A 504 19.01 -17.06 22.33
C ASN A 504 17.80 -17.23 23.27
N LYS A 505 18.08 -17.45 24.58
CA LYS A 505 17.03 -17.59 25.58
C LYS A 505 16.15 -16.32 25.66
N TYR A 506 16.75 -15.17 25.90
CA TYR A 506 15.98 -13.93 26.11
C TYR A 506 15.39 -13.39 24.81
N TYR A 507 16.02 -13.61 23.66
CA TYR A 507 15.40 -13.33 22.38
C TYR A 507 14.09 -14.11 22.21
N ASN A 508 14.11 -15.44 22.46
CA ASN A 508 12.91 -16.26 22.37
C ASN A 508 11.87 -15.86 23.40
N ASP A 509 12.25 -15.72 24.66
CA ASP A 509 11.32 -15.34 25.73
C ASP A 509 10.62 -14.01 25.43
N LEU A 510 11.35 -13.00 24.95
CA LEU A 510 10.82 -11.68 24.62
C LEU A 510 9.95 -11.70 23.37
N SER A 511 10.41 -12.31 22.27
CA SER A 511 9.74 -12.28 20.97
C SER A 511 8.49 -13.16 20.91
N THR A 512 8.37 -14.17 21.76
CA THR A 512 7.21 -15.07 21.83
C THR A 512 6.18 -14.66 22.90
N THR A 513 6.58 -13.86 23.89
CA THR A 513 5.68 -13.38 24.94
C THR A 513 5.00 -12.06 24.52
N LEU A 514 3.69 -11.94 24.77
CA LEU A 514 2.95 -10.73 24.45
C LEU A 514 3.51 -9.51 25.20
N SER A 515 3.40 -8.34 24.62
CA SER A 515 3.86 -7.07 25.24
C SER A 515 3.10 -6.73 26.53
N THR A 516 1.96 -7.38 26.76
CA THR A 516 1.16 -7.30 27.99
C THR A 516 1.61 -8.24 29.08
N ASP A 517 2.30 -9.32 28.76
CA ASP A 517 2.59 -10.43 29.66
C ASP A 517 4.07 -10.42 30.09
N PHE A 518 4.35 -10.95 31.26
CA PHE A 518 5.71 -11.10 31.73
C PHE A 518 6.39 -12.33 31.09
N ILE A 519 7.66 -12.19 30.73
CA ILE A 519 8.44 -13.32 30.21
C ILE A 519 8.61 -14.41 31.29
N PRO A 520 8.85 -15.67 30.89
CA PRO A 520 9.05 -16.78 31.85
C PRO A 520 10.10 -16.45 32.92
N GLY A 521 9.72 -16.61 34.18
CA GLY A 521 10.60 -16.37 35.34
C GLY A 521 10.82 -14.90 35.72
N SER A 522 10.08 -13.96 35.13
CA SER A 522 10.15 -12.53 35.47
C SER A 522 8.81 -12.00 35.97
N THR A 523 8.86 -11.07 36.93
CA THR A 523 7.69 -10.29 37.39
C THR A 523 7.78 -8.82 36.98
N THR A 524 8.85 -8.44 36.27
CA THR A 524 9.13 -7.04 35.91
C THR A 524 9.36 -6.82 34.44
N VAL A 525 9.83 -7.85 33.70
CA VAL A 525 10.12 -7.75 32.27
C VAL A 525 8.99 -8.36 31.46
N ARG A 526 8.37 -7.57 30.60
CA ARG A 526 7.32 -8.02 29.67
C ARG A 526 7.91 -8.42 28.31
N GLY A 527 7.19 -9.27 27.57
CA GLY A 527 7.47 -9.59 26.18
C GLY A 527 7.37 -8.37 25.24
N VAL A 528 7.69 -8.56 23.97
CA VAL A 528 7.61 -7.51 22.92
C VAL A 528 6.64 -7.86 21.80
N ARG A 529 6.04 -9.06 21.84
CA ARG A 529 5.14 -9.54 20.79
C ARG A 529 3.85 -8.73 20.78
N ILE A 530 3.49 -8.21 19.62
CA ILE A 530 2.20 -7.61 19.31
C ILE A 530 1.38 -8.58 18.47
N LEU A 531 0.06 -8.50 18.61
CA LEU A 531 -0.88 -9.41 17.95
C LEU A 531 -2.04 -8.60 17.36
N ASP A 532 -2.35 -8.87 16.07
CA ASP A 532 -3.56 -8.40 15.40
C ASP A 532 -4.28 -9.57 14.72
N ASN A 533 -5.29 -10.12 15.39
CA ASN A 533 -6.16 -11.18 14.90
C ASN A 533 -7.54 -10.63 14.52
N SER A 534 -7.59 -9.39 14.08
CA SER A 534 -8.83 -8.70 13.72
C SER A 534 -9.42 -9.25 12.42
N SER A 535 -10.73 -9.06 12.26
CA SER A 535 -11.47 -9.47 11.07
C SER A 535 -12.38 -8.36 10.55
N LEU A 536 -12.70 -8.45 9.26
CA LEU A 536 -13.61 -7.55 8.55
C LEU A 536 -14.64 -8.38 7.80
N SER A 537 -15.93 -8.13 8.03
CA SER A 537 -17.03 -8.65 7.22
C SER A 537 -17.67 -7.50 6.43
N HIS A 538 -17.98 -7.74 5.16
CA HIS A 538 -18.52 -6.72 4.25
C HIS A 538 -19.58 -7.33 3.36
N VAL A 539 -20.70 -6.58 3.18
CA VAL A 539 -21.74 -6.89 2.19
C VAL A 539 -21.98 -5.64 1.34
N GLU A 540 -22.02 -5.81 0.04
CA GLU A 540 -22.25 -4.73 -0.92
C GLU A 540 -23.15 -5.22 -2.06
N GLY A 541 -24.09 -4.36 -2.48
CA GLY A 541 -24.90 -4.57 -3.68
C GLY A 541 -24.92 -3.33 -4.55
N MET A 542 -25.06 -3.52 -5.87
CA MET A 542 -25.17 -2.47 -6.87
C MET A 542 -26.17 -2.89 -7.97
N TYR A 543 -26.90 -1.92 -8.50
CA TYR A 543 -27.76 -2.08 -9.66
C TYR A 543 -27.51 -0.95 -10.69
N ASN A 544 -27.38 -1.31 -11.98
CA ASN A 544 -27.30 -0.40 -13.12
C ASN A 544 -28.60 -0.43 -13.90
N PHE A 545 -29.28 0.71 -13.99
CA PHE A 545 -30.59 0.88 -14.60
C PHE A 545 -30.55 1.00 -16.15
N LYS A 546 -29.39 0.81 -16.78
CA LYS A 546 -29.20 1.02 -18.24
C LYS A 546 -30.18 0.27 -19.14
N LYS A 547 -30.76 -0.85 -18.71
CA LYS A 547 -31.73 -1.61 -19.52
C LYS A 547 -33.15 -1.06 -19.50
N ILE A 548 -33.48 -0.25 -18.49
CA ILE A 548 -34.82 0.32 -18.31
C ILE A 548 -34.87 1.83 -18.56
N LEU A 549 -33.71 2.44 -18.78
CA LEU A 549 -33.58 3.85 -19.13
C LEU A 549 -33.25 4.01 -20.62
N PRO A 550 -33.52 5.22 -21.21
CA PRO A 550 -33.06 5.52 -22.56
C PRO A 550 -31.55 5.30 -22.70
N GLU A 551 -31.08 4.84 -23.86
CA GLU A 551 -29.66 4.50 -24.14
C GLU A 551 -28.67 5.64 -23.77
N ALA A 552 -29.11 6.90 -23.87
CA ALA A 552 -28.32 8.06 -23.52
C ALA A 552 -28.14 8.25 -22.00
N VAL A 553 -28.94 7.58 -21.17
CA VAL A 553 -28.97 7.79 -19.70
C VAL A 553 -28.50 6.54 -19.00
N GLU A 554 -27.57 6.70 -18.10
CA GLU A 554 -27.08 5.61 -17.24
C GLU A 554 -27.15 6.04 -15.79
N ILE A 555 -27.83 5.24 -14.96
CA ILE A 555 -27.91 5.44 -13.51
C ILE A 555 -27.48 4.16 -12.84
N ILE A 556 -26.54 4.28 -11.89
CA ILE A 556 -26.18 3.19 -10.98
C ILE A 556 -26.50 3.60 -9.54
N THR A 557 -26.92 2.65 -8.72
CA THR A 557 -27.07 2.82 -7.27
C THR A 557 -26.55 1.61 -6.54
N GLY A 558 -26.04 1.81 -5.33
CA GLY A 558 -25.58 0.70 -4.50
C GLY A 558 -25.54 1.05 -3.03
N ALA A 559 -25.46 0.01 -2.21
CA ALA A 559 -25.37 0.14 -0.77
C ALA A 559 -24.37 -0.89 -0.21
N SER A 560 -23.79 -0.58 0.94
CA SER A 560 -22.82 -1.43 1.60
C SER A 560 -22.95 -1.38 3.12
N PHE A 561 -22.62 -2.48 3.75
CA PHE A 561 -22.45 -2.59 5.19
C PHE A 561 -21.11 -3.27 5.49
N ARG A 562 -20.38 -2.74 6.48
CA ARG A 562 -19.07 -3.22 6.87
C ARG A 562 -18.98 -3.30 8.39
N ARG A 563 -18.41 -4.40 8.89
CA ARG A 563 -18.18 -4.61 10.32
C ARG A 563 -16.75 -5.08 10.57
N TYR A 564 -16.03 -4.34 11.39
CA TYR A 564 -14.74 -4.75 11.94
C TYR A 564 -14.97 -5.41 13.29
N ASN A 565 -14.25 -6.51 13.55
CA ASN A 565 -14.07 -7.08 14.88
C ASN A 565 -12.58 -7.02 15.18
N LEU A 566 -12.22 -6.26 16.21
CA LEU A 566 -10.82 -5.95 16.55
C LEU A 566 -10.35 -6.79 17.73
N LEU A 567 -9.36 -7.66 17.49
CA LEU A 567 -8.81 -8.57 18.49
C LEU A 567 -7.29 -8.45 18.55
N THR A 568 -6.76 -7.81 19.59
CA THR A 568 -5.32 -7.59 19.77
C THR A 568 -4.79 -8.01 21.15
N LYS A 569 -5.61 -8.58 22.00
CA LYS A 569 -5.26 -8.95 23.39
C LYS A 569 -4.53 -7.83 24.15
N LYS A 570 -4.96 -6.60 24.02
CA LYS A 570 -4.36 -5.39 24.61
C LYS A 570 -2.96 -5.03 24.10
N THR A 571 -2.42 -5.71 23.12
CA THR A 571 -1.08 -5.37 22.62
C THR A 571 -1.07 -4.12 21.75
N ILE A 572 -2.24 -3.73 21.18
CA ILE A 572 -2.40 -2.55 20.31
C ILE A 572 -3.58 -1.69 20.77
N PHE A 573 -4.74 -2.31 21.08
CA PHE A 573 -5.95 -1.61 21.54
C PHE A 573 -6.27 -1.95 22.97
N PRO A 574 -6.86 -1.01 23.75
CA PRO A 574 -7.33 -1.31 25.10
C PRO A 574 -8.45 -2.38 25.04
N VAL A 575 -8.75 -3.00 26.18
CA VAL A 575 -9.95 -3.85 26.28
C VAL A 575 -11.17 -2.96 26.20
N SER A 576 -12.07 -3.27 25.29
CA SER A 576 -13.13 -2.38 24.85
C SER A 576 -14.17 -2.05 25.89
N LYS A 577 -14.39 -2.93 26.83
CA LYS A 577 -15.45 -2.79 27.83
C LYS A 577 -15.06 -3.41 29.15
N ILE A 578 -15.74 -3.00 30.21
CA ILE A 578 -15.64 -3.58 31.55
C ILE A 578 -15.87 -5.10 31.50
N ASP A 579 -16.66 -5.60 30.54
CA ASP A 579 -16.96 -7.01 30.30
C ASP A 579 -15.91 -7.79 29.49
N GLY A 580 -14.84 -7.13 29.02
CA GLY A 580 -13.76 -7.76 28.24
C GLY A 580 -14.10 -8.07 26.79
N SER A 581 -15.26 -7.60 26.26
CA SER A 581 -15.65 -7.84 24.87
C SER A 581 -14.76 -7.09 23.86
N GLU A 582 -14.63 -7.63 22.65
CA GLU A 582 -13.86 -7.05 21.56
C GLU A 582 -14.46 -5.74 21.05
N PHE A 583 -13.63 -4.84 20.54
CA PHE A 583 -14.09 -3.65 19.82
C PHE A 583 -14.71 -4.05 18.47
N THR A 584 -15.89 -3.50 18.21
CA THR A 584 -16.52 -3.59 16.90
C THR A 584 -16.73 -2.20 16.33
N ILE A 585 -16.52 -2.05 15.01
CA ILE A 585 -16.81 -0.83 14.27
C ILE A 585 -17.76 -1.17 13.14
N ASN A 586 -18.93 -0.53 13.08
CA ASN A 586 -19.91 -0.69 12.03
C ASN A 586 -19.92 0.53 11.11
N GLU A 587 -19.98 0.29 9.79
CA GLU A 587 -20.04 1.32 8.77
C GLU A 587 -21.15 0.99 7.76
N TYR A 588 -21.88 2.03 7.32
CA TYR A 588 -22.96 1.94 6.34
C TYR A 588 -22.67 2.92 5.21
N GLY A 589 -22.90 2.51 3.98
CA GLY A 589 -22.74 3.37 2.82
C GLY A 589 -23.87 3.18 1.82
N TRP A 590 -24.27 4.28 1.18
CA TRP A 590 -25.16 4.29 0.03
C TRP A 590 -24.67 5.27 -1.00
N TYR A 591 -24.72 4.93 -2.28
CA TYR A 591 -24.33 5.80 -3.36
C TYR A 591 -25.24 5.70 -4.57
N THR A 592 -25.26 6.78 -5.35
CA THR A 592 -25.85 6.82 -6.68
C THR A 592 -24.98 7.66 -7.62
N GLN A 593 -24.93 7.24 -8.88
CA GLN A 593 -24.29 7.98 -9.97
C GLN A 593 -25.20 8.01 -11.18
N GLY A 594 -25.35 9.18 -11.78
CA GLY A 594 -26.05 9.39 -13.04
C GLY A 594 -25.14 9.99 -14.09
N SER A 595 -25.24 9.53 -15.33
CA SER A 595 -24.60 10.13 -16.48
C SER A 595 -25.54 10.22 -17.68
N VAL A 596 -25.33 11.24 -18.52
CA VAL A 596 -26.10 11.43 -19.75
C VAL A 596 -25.13 11.62 -20.90
N LYS A 597 -25.31 10.90 -22.00
CA LYS A 597 -24.52 11.05 -23.22
C LYS A 597 -25.27 11.99 -24.17
N LEU A 598 -24.79 13.23 -24.27
CA LEU A 598 -25.33 14.25 -25.14
C LEU A 598 -24.56 14.27 -26.47
N LYS A 599 -25.24 14.02 -27.59
CA LYS A 599 -24.69 14.16 -28.93
C LYS A 599 -24.88 15.63 -29.35
N LEU A 600 -23.82 16.42 -29.38
CA LEU A 600 -23.86 17.84 -29.77
C LEU A 600 -23.75 18.00 -31.29
N SER A 601 -22.98 17.13 -31.93
CA SER A 601 -22.91 16.97 -33.39
C SER A 601 -22.46 15.56 -33.73
N ASP A 602 -22.27 15.20 -35.00
CA ASP A 602 -21.84 13.87 -35.42
C ASP A 602 -20.45 13.51 -34.85
N ASN A 603 -19.60 14.49 -34.67
CA ASN A 603 -18.24 14.31 -34.19
C ASN A 603 -18.02 14.78 -32.72
N ILE A 604 -19.04 15.36 -32.10
CA ILE A 604 -18.91 15.93 -30.76
C ILE A 604 -19.92 15.30 -29.80
N THR A 605 -19.44 14.69 -28.73
CA THR A 605 -20.28 14.20 -27.64
C THR A 605 -19.82 14.77 -26.30
N PHE A 606 -20.78 15.09 -25.43
CA PHE A 606 -20.52 15.49 -24.06
C PHE A 606 -21.20 14.54 -23.09
N LYS A 607 -20.44 13.98 -22.13
CA LYS A 607 -20.93 13.05 -21.10
C LYS A 607 -20.73 13.66 -19.72
N PRO A 608 -21.68 14.48 -19.21
CA PRO A 608 -21.71 14.88 -17.81
C PRO A 608 -22.04 13.68 -16.92
N THR A 609 -21.43 13.62 -15.73
CA THR A 609 -21.63 12.58 -14.73
C THR A 609 -21.66 13.23 -13.35
N VAL A 610 -22.67 12.87 -12.54
CA VAL A 610 -22.81 13.28 -11.14
C VAL A 610 -22.92 12.04 -10.27
N ALA A 611 -22.17 12.00 -9.19
CA ALA A 611 -22.26 10.96 -8.18
C ALA A 611 -22.37 11.59 -6.80
N VAL A 612 -23.09 10.93 -5.93
CA VAL A 612 -23.16 11.26 -4.50
C VAL A 612 -23.15 9.98 -3.68
N ARG A 613 -22.42 10.00 -2.60
CA ARG A 613 -22.39 8.90 -1.62
C ARG A 613 -22.59 9.47 -0.22
N TYR A 614 -23.30 8.72 0.61
CA TYR A 614 -23.41 8.95 2.03
C TYR A 614 -22.80 7.77 2.77
N ASP A 615 -21.95 8.03 3.74
CA ASP A 615 -21.37 7.01 4.61
C ASP A 615 -21.51 7.45 6.07
N LYS A 616 -21.75 6.48 6.95
CA LYS A 616 -21.85 6.63 8.40
C LYS A 616 -20.96 5.60 9.06
N ASN A 617 -20.04 6.06 9.92
CA ASN A 617 -19.27 5.23 10.84
C ASN A 617 -19.87 5.28 12.23
N GLN A 618 -19.69 4.23 13.02
CA GLN A 618 -20.22 4.13 14.40
C GLN A 618 -19.76 5.27 15.31
N TYR A 619 -18.53 5.76 15.13
CA TYR A 619 -17.88 6.78 16.00
C TYR A 619 -18.03 8.21 15.46
N PHE A 620 -18.34 8.41 14.20
CA PHE A 620 -18.36 9.69 13.54
C PHE A 620 -19.71 9.99 12.89
N ASP A 621 -20.03 11.26 12.74
CA ASP A 621 -21.21 11.67 12.01
C ASP A 621 -21.13 11.27 10.52
N GLY A 622 -22.29 11.01 9.93
CA GLY A 622 -22.37 10.67 8.51
C GLY A 622 -22.00 11.85 7.63
N GLY A 623 -21.34 11.53 6.50
CA GLY A 623 -20.89 12.54 5.54
C GLY A 623 -21.31 12.25 4.11
N PHE A 624 -21.53 13.31 3.32
CA PHE A 624 -21.76 13.20 1.88
C PHE A 624 -20.47 13.47 1.10
N THR A 625 -20.22 12.65 0.08
CA THR A 625 -19.11 12.78 -0.85
C THR A 625 -19.62 12.94 -2.28
N PRO A 626 -19.87 14.18 -2.74
CA PRO A 626 -20.25 14.46 -4.11
C PRO A 626 -19.05 14.40 -5.07
N ARG A 627 -19.34 14.03 -6.33
CA ARG A 627 -18.46 14.10 -7.48
C ARG A 627 -19.24 14.63 -8.68
N VAL A 628 -18.66 15.59 -9.39
CA VAL A 628 -19.17 16.09 -10.67
C VAL A 628 -18.04 15.98 -11.68
N SER A 629 -18.31 15.43 -12.85
CA SER A 629 -17.31 15.28 -13.91
C SER A 629 -17.97 15.37 -15.29
N GLY A 630 -17.17 15.65 -16.31
CA GLY A 630 -17.63 15.67 -17.68
C GLY A 630 -16.52 15.29 -18.64
N VAL A 631 -16.88 14.60 -19.72
CA VAL A 631 -15.99 14.27 -20.84
C VAL A 631 -16.56 14.87 -22.12
N LEU A 632 -15.78 15.73 -22.77
CA LEU A 632 -16.03 16.25 -24.10
C LEU A 632 -15.17 15.47 -25.11
N THR A 633 -15.81 14.70 -25.96
CA THR A 633 -15.16 13.95 -27.04
C THR A 633 -15.33 14.70 -28.36
N PHE A 634 -14.23 14.96 -29.03
CA PHE A 634 -14.16 15.49 -30.39
C PHE A 634 -13.33 14.57 -31.26
N GLY A 635 -13.97 13.72 -32.05
CA GLY A 635 -13.30 12.67 -32.83
C GLY A 635 -12.52 11.70 -31.92
N GLN A 636 -11.20 11.67 -32.06
CA GLN A 636 -10.28 10.86 -31.24
C GLN A 636 -9.77 11.61 -29.98
N HIS A 637 -10.13 12.87 -29.81
CA HIS A 637 -9.69 13.73 -28.72
C HIS A 637 -10.71 13.74 -27.60
N ASN A 638 -10.28 13.54 -26.35
CA ASN A 638 -11.14 13.52 -25.19
C ASN A 638 -10.60 14.48 -24.12
N PHE A 639 -11.37 15.52 -23.81
CA PHE A 639 -11.10 16.47 -22.73
C PHE A 639 -11.99 16.13 -21.55
N ARG A 640 -11.43 16.12 -20.35
CA ARG A 640 -12.16 15.83 -19.13
C ARG A 640 -11.94 16.90 -18.08
N ALA A 641 -12.96 17.10 -17.26
CA ALA A 641 -12.86 17.89 -16.04
C ALA A 641 -13.64 17.18 -14.92
N SER A 642 -13.13 17.24 -13.71
CA SER A 642 -13.82 16.68 -12.54
C SER A 642 -13.56 17.51 -11.29
N TRP A 643 -14.59 17.57 -10.44
CA TRP A 643 -14.49 18.00 -9.06
C TRP A 643 -15.07 16.92 -8.17
N GLN A 644 -14.34 16.56 -7.11
CA GLN A 644 -14.71 15.47 -6.25
C GLN A 644 -14.26 15.71 -4.82
N SER A 645 -15.06 15.22 -3.87
CA SER A 645 -14.68 15.16 -2.46
C SER A 645 -14.53 13.72 -2.00
N ALA A 646 -13.77 13.54 -0.94
CA ALA A 646 -13.66 12.29 -0.24
C ALA A 646 -13.39 12.55 1.24
N PHE A 647 -13.62 11.55 2.08
CA PHE A 647 -13.17 11.57 3.47
C PHE A 647 -12.63 10.20 3.87
N ARG A 648 -11.86 10.21 4.95
CA ARG A 648 -11.30 9.02 5.57
C ARG A 648 -11.66 8.96 7.04
N ASN A 649 -12.13 7.81 7.47
CA ASN A 649 -12.20 7.52 8.88
C ASN A 649 -10.79 7.33 9.45
N PRO A 650 -10.49 7.75 10.68
CA PRO A 650 -9.29 7.29 11.37
C PRO A 650 -9.21 5.76 11.30
N SER A 651 -8.02 5.21 11.02
CA SER A 651 -7.84 3.76 11.10
C SER A 651 -8.11 3.27 12.53
N PRO A 652 -8.45 1.99 12.75
CA PRO A 652 -8.64 1.47 14.09
C PRO A 652 -7.48 1.80 15.04
N ASN A 653 -6.23 1.74 14.55
CA ASN A 653 -5.06 2.14 15.33
C ASN A 653 -5.06 3.62 15.70
N GLN A 654 -5.35 4.52 14.74
CA GLN A 654 -5.42 5.97 15.00
C GLN A 654 -6.58 6.36 15.92
N LEU A 655 -7.62 5.55 15.98
CA LEU A 655 -8.77 5.77 16.84
C LEU A 655 -8.59 5.18 18.24
N LEU A 656 -8.05 3.96 18.35
CA LEU A 656 -8.15 3.11 19.54
C LEU A 656 -6.82 2.71 20.20
N ALA A 657 -5.64 3.02 19.63
CA ALA A 657 -4.37 2.68 20.25
C ALA A 657 -4.23 3.32 21.64
N ASP A 658 -3.70 2.58 22.63
CA ASP A 658 -3.63 2.98 24.06
C ASP A 658 -2.19 3.19 24.57
N GLY A 659 -1.24 3.36 23.69
CA GLY A 659 0.18 3.56 24.02
C GLY A 659 1.01 2.28 24.07
N GLY A 660 0.41 1.10 23.98
CA GLY A 660 1.13 -0.17 24.01
C GLY A 660 2.16 -0.34 22.88
N THR A 661 1.88 0.28 21.73
CA THR A 661 2.80 0.35 20.56
C THR A 661 3.56 1.67 20.45
N GLY A 662 3.46 2.56 21.47
CA GLY A 662 4.01 3.91 21.43
C GLY A 662 3.10 4.92 20.71
N GLU A 663 1.89 4.53 20.30
CA GLU A 663 0.88 5.40 19.70
C GLU A 663 -0.38 5.46 20.57
N VAL A 664 -1.00 6.63 20.66
CA VAL A 664 -2.28 6.85 21.35
C VAL A 664 -3.27 7.40 20.33
N GLY A 665 -4.42 6.74 20.23
CA GLY A 665 -5.51 7.15 19.35
C GLY A 665 -6.25 8.40 19.87
N GLY A 666 -7.09 8.98 19.02
CA GLY A 666 -7.85 10.18 19.38
C GLY A 666 -9.12 9.93 20.17
N SER A 667 -9.54 8.68 20.43
CA SER A 667 -10.77 8.37 21.16
C SER A 667 -10.63 8.52 22.67
N GLN A 668 -11.77 8.69 23.39
CA GLN A 668 -11.80 8.67 24.85
C GLN A 668 -11.21 7.37 25.42
N ALA A 669 -11.51 6.22 24.80
CA ALA A 669 -10.99 4.92 25.23
C ALA A 669 -9.45 4.85 25.18
N SER A 670 -8.82 5.46 24.16
CA SER A 670 -7.37 5.55 24.05
C SER A 670 -6.76 6.47 25.12
N ILE A 671 -7.39 7.60 25.35
CA ILE A 671 -6.98 8.60 26.37
C ILE A 671 -7.03 7.97 27.76
N ASP A 672 -8.11 7.24 28.07
CA ASP A 672 -8.28 6.53 29.34
C ASP A 672 -7.29 5.36 29.46
N GLY A 673 -7.10 4.59 28.38
CA GLY A 673 -6.15 3.47 28.31
C GLY A 673 -4.70 3.91 28.56
N ALA A 674 -4.30 5.06 28.02
CA ALA A 674 -2.99 5.67 28.24
C ALA A 674 -2.91 6.50 29.55
N ASN A 675 -3.99 6.56 30.32
CA ASN A 675 -4.10 7.31 31.61
C ASN A 675 -3.73 8.81 31.50
N LEU A 676 -4.04 9.45 30.38
CA LEU A 676 -3.61 10.83 30.09
C LEU A 676 -4.34 11.90 30.92
N ILE A 677 -5.47 11.55 31.51
CA ILE A 677 -6.23 12.46 32.39
C ILE A 677 -5.59 12.53 33.78
N ALA A 678 -5.36 11.38 34.41
CA ALA A 678 -4.79 11.32 35.76
C ALA A 678 -3.25 11.51 35.75
N ASN A 679 -2.59 11.12 34.68
CA ASN A 679 -1.15 11.30 34.50
C ASN A 679 -0.86 12.02 33.17
N PRO A 680 -0.84 13.35 33.16
CA PRO A 680 -0.70 14.13 31.96
C PRO A 680 0.64 13.91 31.25
N ALA A 681 0.59 13.93 29.90
CA ALA A 681 1.77 14.00 29.05
C ALA A 681 2.08 15.45 28.68
N TYR A 682 3.32 15.70 28.30
CA TYR A 682 3.83 17.02 27.90
C TYR A 682 4.42 16.94 26.52
N THR A 683 4.28 17.97 25.67
CA THR A 683 4.87 17.95 24.34
C THR A 683 6.36 17.62 24.42
N GLU A 684 6.85 16.77 23.55
CA GLU A 684 8.27 16.37 23.54
C GLU A 684 9.19 17.59 23.49
N ALA A 685 8.84 18.62 22.69
CA ALA A 685 9.58 19.86 22.58
C ALA A 685 9.68 20.58 23.94
N SER A 686 8.57 20.70 24.66
CA SER A 686 8.55 21.36 25.98
C SER A 686 9.28 20.55 27.04
N ALA A 687 9.11 19.24 27.04
CA ALA A 687 9.82 18.35 27.98
C ALA A 687 11.33 18.39 27.73
N ASN A 688 11.76 18.56 26.51
CA ASN A 688 13.15 18.74 26.16
C ASN A 688 13.69 20.13 26.58
N ALA A 689 12.90 21.19 26.39
CA ALA A 689 13.25 22.54 26.94
C ALA A 689 13.38 22.52 28.45
N TYR A 690 12.48 21.82 29.14
CA TYR A 690 12.57 21.57 30.56
C TYR A 690 13.88 20.87 30.95
N ARG A 691 14.25 19.79 30.28
CA ARG A 691 15.54 19.11 30.53
C ARG A 691 16.74 20.00 30.27
N ALA A 692 16.70 20.79 29.19
CA ALA A 692 17.78 21.73 28.85
C ALA A 692 17.93 22.88 29.88
N SER A 693 16.89 23.20 30.63
CA SER A 693 16.92 24.21 31.68
C SER A 693 17.56 23.73 32.98
N ILE A 694 17.87 22.44 33.12
CA ILE A 694 18.52 21.86 34.30
C ILE A 694 19.99 22.26 34.29
N ASN A 695 20.42 23.01 35.31
CA ASN A 695 21.79 23.46 35.49
C ASN A 695 22.09 23.63 36.97
N ALA A 696 23.30 24.15 37.33
CA ALA A 696 23.70 24.33 38.73
C ALA A 696 22.81 25.32 39.49
N THR A 697 22.20 26.29 38.80
CA THR A 697 21.32 27.32 39.41
C THR A 697 19.86 26.89 39.41
N THR A 698 19.45 26.01 38.50
CA THR A 698 18.12 25.41 38.37
C THR A 698 18.20 23.88 38.38
N PRO A 699 18.62 23.24 39.50
CA PRO A 699 18.86 21.80 39.54
C PRO A 699 17.56 20.98 39.35
N ASN A 700 16.41 21.60 39.55
CA ASN A 700 15.10 20.98 39.30
C ASN A 700 14.53 21.27 37.92
N GLY A 701 15.20 22.10 37.13
CA GLY A 701 14.69 22.56 35.84
C GLY A 701 13.58 23.62 35.98
N ASN A 702 13.20 24.20 34.85
CA ASN A 702 12.10 25.19 34.83
C ASN A 702 10.81 24.55 34.31
N GLU A 703 9.92 24.17 35.21
CA GLU A 703 8.63 23.51 34.91
C GLU A 703 7.66 24.42 34.14
N SER A 704 7.85 25.76 34.16
CA SER A 704 7.00 26.68 33.37
C SER A 704 7.16 26.53 31.87
N LEU A 705 8.23 25.85 31.43
CA LEU A 705 8.45 25.52 30.00
C LEU A 705 7.57 24.37 29.53
N LEU A 706 6.99 23.60 30.44
CA LEU A 706 6.21 22.41 30.09
C LEU A 706 4.84 22.76 29.51
N VAL A 707 4.56 22.26 28.32
CA VAL A 707 3.27 22.39 27.64
C VAL A 707 2.52 21.07 27.75
N LYS A 708 1.48 21.07 28.58
CA LYS A 708 0.67 19.91 28.90
C LYS A 708 -0.26 19.54 27.74
N TYR A 709 -0.42 18.25 27.49
CA TYR A 709 -1.49 17.74 26.62
C TYR A 709 -2.85 17.97 27.26
N VAL A 710 -3.77 18.51 26.47
CA VAL A 710 -5.17 18.70 26.89
C VAL A 710 -6.02 17.76 26.05
N PRO A 711 -6.55 16.67 26.63
CA PRO A 711 -7.41 15.73 25.91
C PRO A 711 -8.67 16.40 25.37
N ASN A 712 -8.94 16.23 24.07
CA ASN A 712 -10.19 16.67 23.44
C ASN A 712 -10.69 15.63 22.44
N PRO A 713 -11.20 14.48 22.89
CA PRO A 713 -11.64 13.41 22.01
C PRO A 713 -12.82 13.81 21.12
N SER A 714 -13.64 14.77 21.53
CA SER A 714 -14.78 15.26 20.72
C SER A 714 -14.33 16.09 19.51
N ALA A 715 -13.11 16.62 19.50
CA ALA A 715 -12.53 17.31 18.35
C ALA A 715 -11.88 16.36 17.34
N PHE A 716 -11.68 15.09 17.70
CA PHE A 716 -11.11 14.11 16.78
C PHE A 716 -12.14 13.65 15.74
N THR A 717 -11.87 13.89 14.48
CA THR A 717 -12.83 13.71 13.38
C THR A 717 -12.20 13.10 12.14
N THR A 718 -13.01 12.91 11.10
CA THR A 718 -12.61 12.35 9.80
C THR A 718 -11.75 13.35 9.02
N GLU A 719 -10.73 12.84 8.33
CA GLU A 719 -9.91 13.62 7.39
C GLU A 719 -10.66 13.80 6.07
N LYS A 720 -10.62 14.99 5.47
CA LYS A 720 -11.39 15.37 4.28
C LYS A 720 -10.49 15.87 3.16
N ILE A 721 -10.88 15.63 1.92
CA ILE A 721 -10.22 16.15 0.72
C ILE A 721 -11.24 16.69 -0.27
N LYS A 722 -10.86 17.76 -0.97
CA LYS A 722 -11.51 18.24 -2.17
C LYS A 722 -10.49 18.33 -3.30
N THR A 723 -10.80 17.75 -4.45
CA THR A 723 -9.89 17.72 -5.60
C THR A 723 -10.61 18.19 -6.84
N TRP A 724 -9.97 19.03 -7.64
CA TRP A 724 -10.37 19.26 -9.01
C TRP A 724 -9.25 18.79 -9.96
N GLU A 725 -9.65 18.31 -11.12
CA GLU A 725 -8.73 17.77 -12.13
C GLU A 725 -9.24 18.12 -13.52
N VAL A 726 -8.31 18.50 -14.40
CA VAL A 726 -8.56 18.59 -15.84
C VAL A 726 -7.57 17.67 -16.56
N GLY A 727 -7.99 17.13 -17.69
CA GLY A 727 -7.12 16.21 -18.44
C GLY A 727 -7.51 16.07 -19.89
N TYR A 728 -6.60 15.50 -20.64
CA TYR A 728 -6.72 15.19 -22.06
C TYR A 728 -6.23 13.78 -22.34
N LYS A 729 -7.00 13.01 -23.12
CA LYS A 729 -6.59 11.70 -23.62
C LYS A 729 -6.94 11.55 -25.10
N ALA A 730 -6.03 10.92 -25.83
CA ALA A 730 -6.27 10.55 -27.22
C ALA A 730 -5.50 9.29 -27.63
N LEU A 731 -6.10 8.48 -28.48
CA LEU A 731 -5.44 7.39 -29.20
C LEU A 731 -5.53 7.68 -30.69
N LEU A 732 -4.45 8.22 -31.26
CA LEU A 732 -4.40 8.73 -32.63
C LEU A 732 -3.91 7.64 -33.58
N SER A 733 -4.71 7.33 -34.60
CA SER A 733 -4.38 6.35 -35.64
C SER A 733 -3.97 4.97 -35.10
N ASN A 734 -4.40 4.60 -33.87
CA ASN A 734 -3.99 3.40 -33.12
C ASN A 734 -2.47 3.21 -32.98
N LYS A 735 -1.70 4.30 -33.08
CA LYS A 735 -0.22 4.29 -32.97
C LYS A 735 0.31 5.23 -31.90
N PHE A 736 -0.37 6.31 -31.62
CA PHE A 736 0.08 7.31 -30.69
C PHE A 736 -0.97 7.54 -29.63
N PHE A 737 -0.67 7.11 -28.40
CA PHE A 737 -1.47 7.39 -27.23
C PHE A 737 -0.87 8.53 -26.43
N VAL A 738 -1.69 9.46 -25.98
CA VAL A 738 -1.31 10.56 -25.09
C VAL A 738 -2.33 10.69 -23.97
N ASP A 739 -1.83 10.89 -22.76
CA ASP A 739 -2.62 11.17 -21.56
C ASP A 739 -1.92 12.24 -20.74
N ALA A 740 -2.57 13.39 -20.57
CA ALA A 740 -2.09 14.49 -19.74
C ALA A 740 -3.16 14.89 -18.74
N PHE A 741 -2.74 15.29 -17.53
CA PHE A 741 -3.64 15.81 -16.50
C PHE A 741 -2.95 16.87 -15.65
N TYR A 742 -3.77 17.71 -15.03
CA TYR A 742 -3.41 18.61 -13.93
C TYR A 742 -4.44 18.48 -12.82
N PHE A 743 -3.99 18.45 -11.57
CA PHE A 743 -4.87 18.38 -10.40
C PHE A 743 -4.44 19.34 -9.30
N ASN A 744 -5.43 19.73 -8.48
CA ASN A 744 -5.21 20.41 -7.21
C ASN A 744 -6.12 19.80 -6.15
N SER A 745 -5.53 19.41 -5.03
CA SER A 745 -6.20 18.81 -3.89
C SER A 745 -6.01 19.64 -2.64
N VAL A 746 -7.06 19.81 -1.85
CA VAL A 746 -7.03 20.49 -0.56
C VAL A 746 -7.49 19.53 0.53
N TYR A 747 -6.61 19.27 1.49
CA TYR A 747 -6.90 18.44 2.66
C TYR A 747 -7.24 19.33 3.84
N ASN A 748 -8.30 18.96 4.56
CA ASN A 748 -8.73 19.56 5.82
C ASN A 748 -8.82 18.48 6.89
N ASP A 749 -8.70 18.87 8.16
CA ASP A 749 -8.79 17.97 9.32
C ASP A 749 -7.79 16.78 9.19
N PHE A 750 -6.61 17.03 8.62
CA PHE A 750 -5.61 15.99 8.35
C PHE A 750 -5.17 15.32 9.65
N ILE A 751 -5.24 13.98 9.70
CA ILE A 751 -4.84 13.23 10.89
C ILE A 751 -3.32 13.14 10.93
N ALA A 752 -2.74 13.78 11.93
CA ALA A 752 -1.32 13.83 12.21
C ALA A 752 -1.02 13.27 13.60
N THR A 753 0.26 13.06 13.88
CA THR A 753 0.74 12.54 15.16
C THR A 753 1.74 13.51 15.76
N GLN A 754 1.58 13.86 17.03
CA GLN A 754 2.52 14.66 17.80
C GLN A 754 3.06 13.86 18.98
N ASN A 755 4.36 13.98 19.24
CA ASN A 755 4.99 13.29 20.35
C ASN A 755 4.82 14.01 21.67
N TYR A 756 4.57 13.22 22.72
CA TYR A 756 4.45 13.65 24.10
C TYR A 756 5.23 12.73 25.02
N ASN A 757 5.80 13.28 26.07
CA ASN A 757 6.47 12.56 27.14
C ASN A 757 5.57 12.51 28.36
N GLN A 758 5.25 11.31 28.85
CA GLN A 758 4.44 11.07 30.03
C GLN A 758 5.30 10.52 31.16
N PRO A 759 5.34 11.15 32.36
CA PRO A 759 5.98 10.56 33.53
C PRO A 759 5.48 9.14 33.81
N ARG A 760 6.34 8.22 34.21
CA ARG A 760 5.90 6.84 34.58
C ARG A 760 5.21 6.83 35.93
N THR A 761 5.65 7.69 36.85
CA THR A 761 5.01 7.84 38.13
C THR A 761 3.97 8.97 38.08
N VAL A 762 2.72 8.67 38.41
CA VAL A 762 1.61 9.62 38.33
C VAL A 762 1.94 10.90 39.10
N GLY A 763 1.87 12.04 38.42
CA GLY A 763 2.09 13.36 39.00
C GLY A 763 3.56 13.73 39.29
N GLN A 764 4.52 12.87 38.91
CA GLN A 764 5.94 13.11 39.20
C GLN A 764 6.69 13.71 38.03
N ILE A 765 6.62 15.03 37.85
CA ILE A 765 7.27 15.79 36.78
C ILE A 765 8.78 15.50 36.68
N SER A 766 9.45 15.23 37.82
CA SER A 766 10.88 14.91 37.90
C SER A 766 11.24 13.68 37.06
N ASP A 767 10.30 12.77 36.76
CA ASP A 767 10.51 11.63 35.90
C ASP A 767 10.88 12.07 34.45
N LEU A 768 10.43 13.24 34.01
CA LEU A 768 10.78 13.81 32.71
C LEU A 768 12.26 14.14 32.54
N ARG A 769 13.05 14.17 33.65
CA ARG A 769 14.48 14.47 33.63
C ARG A 769 15.31 13.32 33.00
N THR A 770 14.84 12.09 33.13
CA THR A 770 15.58 10.91 32.76
C THR A 770 14.72 10.08 31.80
N SER A 771 15.26 9.74 30.63
CA SER A 771 14.53 9.01 29.58
C SER A 771 14.01 7.63 30.02
N ALA A 772 14.64 7.01 31.01
CA ALA A 772 14.17 5.75 31.60
C ALA A 772 12.88 5.89 32.41
N ASN A 773 12.52 7.10 32.85
CA ASN A 773 11.44 7.35 33.80
C ASN A 773 10.18 7.96 33.15
N PHE A 774 10.15 8.13 31.83
CA PHE A 774 8.95 8.57 31.12
C PHE A 774 8.68 7.68 29.91
N ASN A 775 7.44 7.68 29.44
CA ASN A 775 7.04 7.07 28.19
C ASN A 775 6.94 8.15 27.10
N THR A 776 7.32 7.84 25.87
CA THR A 776 7.07 8.70 24.72
C THR A 776 5.94 8.12 23.88
N TYR A 777 4.90 8.91 23.65
CA TYR A 777 3.75 8.54 22.83
C TYR A 777 3.60 9.49 21.66
N GLY A 778 3.31 8.92 20.48
CA GLY A 778 2.73 9.66 19.37
C GLY A 778 1.21 9.75 19.56
N ILE A 779 0.68 10.93 19.87
CA ILE A 779 -0.77 11.14 20.06
C ILE A 779 -1.37 11.65 18.77
N ASN A 780 -2.43 10.98 18.28
CA ASN A 780 -3.13 11.35 17.06
C ASN A 780 -4.09 12.52 17.29
N PHE A 781 -4.10 13.47 16.35
CA PHE A 781 -4.97 14.65 16.37
C PHE A 781 -5.28 15.10 14.94
N ASN A 782 -6.33 15.91 14.76
CA ASN A 782 -6.59 16.57 13.48
C ASN A 782 -5.82 17.89 13.40
N ASN A 783 -4.99 18.03 12.36
CA ASN A 783 -4.29 19.26 12.08
C ASN A 783 -5.26 20.28 11.46
N PHE A 784 -5.36 21.46 12.04
CA PHE A 784 -6.23 22.56 11.59
C PHE A 784 -5.66 23.33 10.37
N ASN A 785 -4.42 23.07 9.98
CA ASN A 785 -3.83 23.65 8.78
C ASN A 785 -4.38 22.98 7.52
N GLU A 786 -4.64 23.76 6.48
CA GLU A 786 -4.99 23.23 5.18
C GLU A 786 -3.74 22.79 4.43
N ILE A 787 -3.79 21.60 3.83
CA ILE A 787 -2.71 21.05 3.04
C ILE A 787 -3.14 21.02 1.57
N TYR A 788 -2.30 21.59 0.72
CA TYR A 788 -2.50 21.62 -0.72
C TYR A 788 -1.53 20.65 -1.39
N VAL A 789 -2.04 19.80 -2.28
CA VAL A 789 -1.20 19.00 -3.18
C VAL A 789 -1.60 19.35 -4.60
N THR A 790 -0.65 19.89 -5.34
CA THR A 790 -0.81 20.26 -6.74
C THR A 790 0.13 19.43 -7.59
N GLY A 791 -0.31 18.98 -8.75
CA GLY A 791 0.55 18.23 -9.64
C GLY A 791 0.01 18.08 -11.04
N TYR A 792 0.86 17.65 -11.93
CA TYR A 792 0.52 17.33 -13.30
C TYR A 792 1.28 16.09 -13.77
N GLY A 793 0.78 15.46 -14.80
CA GLY A 793 1.44 14.34 -15.44
C GLY A 793 1.14 14.28 -16.92
N ILE A 794 2.13 13.81 -17.67
CA ILE A 794 2.02 13.51 -19.09
C ILE A 794 2.56 12.13 -19.37
N GLY A 795 1.86 11.33 -20.16
CA GLY A 795 2.30 10.04 -20.67
C GLY A 795 2.09 9.95 -22.16
N VAL A 796 3.04 9.39 -22.85
CA VAL A 796 2.98 9.11 -24.27
C VAL A 796 3.41 7.68 -24.56
N GLU A 797 2.72 7.02 -25.47
CA GLU A 797 3.12 5.72 -26.03
C GLU A 797 3.06 5.80 -27.54
N TYR A 798 4.08 5.30 -28.20
CA TYR A 798 4.15 5.30 -29.66
C TYR A 798 4.58 3.95 -30.20
N ALA A 799 3.73 3.38 -31.06
CA ALA A 799 4.00 2.18 -31.82
C ALA A 799 4.77 2.54 -33.09
N LEU A 800 6.08 2.29 -33.09
CA LEU A 800 7.00 2.59 -34.19
C LEU A 800 6.79 1.72 -35.43
N GLY A 801 6.03 0.61 -35.32
CA GLY A 801 5.91 -0.44 -36.35
C GLY A 801 6.88 -1.59 -36.08
N GLY A 802 6.71 -2.72 -36.78
CA GLY A 802 7.53 -3.93 -36.59
C GLY A 802 7.53 -4.46 -35.15
N GLY A 803 6.52 -4.12 -34.34
CA GLY A 803 6.42 -4.51 -32.92
C GLY A 803 7.18 -3.64 -31.93
N TYR A 804 7.91 -2.63 -32.38
CA TYR A 804 8.61 -1.70 -31.50
C TYR A 804 7.67 -0.68 -30.88
N ASN A 805 7.75 -0.55 -29.55
CA ASN A 805 6.98 0.41 -28.77
C ASN A 805 7.93 1.23 -27.90
N ILE A 806 7.72 2.54 -27.88
CA ILE A 806 8.37 3.46 -26.97
C ILE A 806 7.30 4.12 -26.10
N GLY A 807 7.52 4.13 -24.82
CA GLY A 807 6.67 4.81 -23.82
C GLY A 807 7.50 5.77 -23.00
N ALA A 808 6.93 6.91 -22.67
CA ALA A 808 7.52 7.85 -21.72
C ALA A 808 6.42 8.47 -20.87
N ASN A 809 6.69 8.62 -19.59
CA ASN A 809 5.80 9.38 -18.71
C ASN A 809 6.61 10.22 -17.73
N TYR A 810 6.04 11.36 -17.39
CA TYR A 810 6.54 12.29 -16.41
C TYR A 810 5.41 12.69 -15.47
N ALA A 811 5.72 12.83 -14.19
CA ALA A 811 4.79 13.35 -13.19
C ALA A 811 5.51 14.27 -12.21
N ASN A 812 4.86 15.37 -11.90
CA ASN A 812 5.28 16.35 -10.88
C ASN A 812 4.19 16.47 -9.81
N GLN A 813 4.59 16.63 -8.56
CA GLN A 813 3.67 16.92 -7.46
C GLN A 813 4.37 17.71 -6.35
N VAL A 814 3.67 18.73 -5.85
CA VAL A 814 4.18 19.63 -4.81
C VAL A 814 3.16 19.74 -3.67
N GLY A 815 3.61 19.45 -2.45
CA GLY A 815 2.85 19.71 -1.23
C GLY A 815 3.13 21.09 -0.65
N SER A 816 2.09 21.78 -0.22
CA SER A 816 2.18 23.08 0.49
C SER A 816 1.18 23.10 1.64
N ILE A 817 1.45 23.88 2.66
CA ILE A 817 0.63 23.99 3.87
C ILE A 817 0.38 25.47 4.22
N THR A 818 -0.81 25.79 4.72
CA THR A 818 -1.05 27.07 5.43
C THR A 818 -0.43 27.00 6.80
N LEU A 819 0.09 28.11 7.29
CA LEU A 819 0.65 28.20 8.64
C LEU A 819 -0.29 29.02 9.53
N LYS A 820 -1.01 28.33 10.41
CA LYS A 820 -1.95 28.90 11.37
C LYS A 820 -1.48 28.62 12.80
N ASP A 821 -1.79 29.51 13.73
CA ASP A 821 -1.60 29.30 15.17
C ASP A 821 -2.70 28.38 15.73
N ASN A 822 -2.60 28.03 17.02
CA ASN A 822 -3.58 27.17 17.70
C ASN A 822 -5.00 27.78 17.75
N ASN A 823 -5.16 29.05 17.45
CA ASN A 823 -6.45 29.75 17.40
C ASN A 823 -6.99 29.86 15.97
N GLY A 824 -6.26 29.31 14.99
CA GLY A 824 -6.64 29.34 13.58
C GLY A 824 -6.24 30.63 12.84
N ASN A 825 -5.48 31.55 13.46
CA ASN A 825 -5.00 32.76 12.82
C ASN A 825 -3.78 32.47 11.95
N THR A 826 -3.68 33.11 10.79
CA THR A 826 -2.51 32.99 9.90
C THR A 826 -1.25 33.52 10.62
N LEU A 827 -0.17 32.74 10.63
CA LEU A 827 1.11 33.17 11.18
C LEU A 827 1.70 34.30 10.33
N LYS A 828 2.50 35.16 10.98
CA LYS A 828 3.21 36.26 10.30
C LYS A 828 4.71 36.00 10.33
N ASP A 829 5.40 36.48 9.29
CA ASP A 829 6.86 36.47 9.23
C ASP A 829 7.47 37.55 10.16
N ALA A 830 8.82 37.62 10.23
CA ALA A 830 9.54 38.57 11.02
C ALA A 830 9.29 40.05 10.62
N PHE A 831 8.69 40.28 9.46
CA PHE A 831 8.34 41.59 8.92
C PHE A 831 6.85 41.92 9.09
N GLY A 832 6.07 41.02 9.71
CA GLY A 832 4.64 41.19 9.94
C GLY A 832 3.73 40.81 8.77
N ASN A 833 4.27 40.25 7.69
CA ASN A 833 3.50 39.77 6.54
C ASN A 833 2.88 38.40 6.86
N GLU A 834 1.64 38.17 6.42
CA GLU A 834 0.98 36.88 6.59
C GLU A 834 1.66 35.79 5.77
N ILE A 835 1.96 34.65 6.44
CA ILE A 835 2.50 33.46 5.80
C ILE A 835 1.32 32.61 5.35
N VAL A 836 0.76 32.94 4.19
CA VAL A 836 -0.46 32.28 3.70
C VAL A 836 -0.21 30.83 3.33
N LYS A 837 0.95 30.53 2.71
CA LYS A 837 1.24 29.17 2.22
C LYS A 837 2.76 28.97 2.07
N ARG A 838 3.23 27.78 2.49
CA ARG A 838 4.63 27.37 2.35
C ARG A 838 4.73 25.96 1.75
N LYS A 839 5.75 25.70 0.93
CA LYS A 839 6.13 24.35 0.50
C LYS A 839 6.40 23.50 1.72
N MET A 840 5.94 22.24 1.73
CA MET A 840 6.14 21.35 2.88
C MET A 840 7.63 20.99 3.09
N SER A 841 8.43 21.00 2.04
CA SER A 841 9.89 20.86 2.12
C SER A 841 10.61 22.12 2.65
N ASN A 842 9.89 23.24 2.85
CA ASN A 842 10.50 24.46 3.38
C ASN A 842 10.92 24.24 4.84
N PRO A 843 12.16 24.59 5.22
CA PRO A 843 12.66 24.57 6.60
C PRO A 843 11.81 25.29 7.62
N GLU A 844 11.08 26.32 7.23
CA GLU A 844 10.18 27.10 8.10
C GLU A 844 8.93 26.35 8.55
N VAL A 845 8.56 25.28 7.85
CA VAL A 845 7.42 24.43 8.23
C VAL A 845 7.84 23.51 9.36
N SER A 846 7.19 23.60 10.53
CA SER A 846 7.51 22.74 11.66
C SER A 846 7.15 21.28 11.36
N ARG A 847 7.79 20.36 12.04
CA ARG A 847 7.58 18.92 11.88
C ARG A 847 6.11 18.52 12.04
N VAL A 848 5.44 19.04 13.08
CA VAL A 848 4.02 18.78 13.33
C VAL A 848 3.14 19.31 12.20
N GLN A 849 3.56 20.38 11.53
CA GLN A 849 2.82 20.99 10.42
C GLN A 849 3.02 20.26 9.10
N ARG A 850 4.16 19.57 8.86
CA ARG A 850 4.47 18.89 7.59
C ARG A 850 3.65 17.66 7.31
N ASN A 851 3.08 17.02 8.35
CA ASN A 851 2.19 15.88 8.21
C ASN A 851 2.76 14.71 7.38
N PHE A 852 4.08 14.44 7.50
CA PHE A 852 4.74 13.31 6.84
C PHE A 852 4.59 13.30 5.30
N PHE A 853 4.68 14.48 4.64
CA PHE A 853 4.72 14.54 3.19
C PHE A 853 6.05 13.94 2.68
N ILE A 854 6.04 12.66 2.34
CA ILE A 854 7.17 11.91 1.82
C ILE A 854 6.85 11.57 0.37
N SER A 855 7.33 12.36 -0.57
CA SER A 855 7.14 12.07 -1.99
C SER A 855 8.14 12.88 -2.81
N PRO A 856 8.79 12.26 -3.81
CA PRO A 856 9.59 13.01 -4.76
C PRO A 856 8.71 14.00 -5.54
N GLU A 857 9.22 15.17 -5.81
CA GLU A 857 8.50 16.18 -6.59
C GLU A 857 8.39 15.75 -8.06
N ASP A 858 9.49 15.25 -8.61
CA ASP A 858 9.59 14.89 -10.02
C ASP A 858 9.99 13.43 -10.22
N ARG A 859 9.37 12.80 -11.20
CA ARG A 859 9.73 11.47 -11.66
C ARG A 859 9.42 11.28 -13.13
N TYR A 860 10.21 10.47 -13.80
CA TYR A 860 9.91 10.02 -15.14
C TYR A 860 10.36 8.59 -15.41
N ASN A 861 9.67 7.94 -16.32
CA ASN A 861 9.98 6.62 -16.81
C ASN A 861 10.04 6.66 -18.33
N VAL A 862 10.99 5.92 -18.90
CA VAL A 862 11.10 5.69 -20.34
C VAL A 862 11.22 4.21 -20.59
N SER A 863 10.35 3.66 -21.44
CA SER A 863 10.35 2.25 -21.79
C SER A 863 10.56 2.07 -23.29
N PHE A 864 11.33 1.05 -23.66
CA PHE A 864 11.51 0.62 -25.04
C PHE A 864 11.39 -0.89 -25.10
N SER A 865 10.51 -1.37 -25.94
CA SER A 865 10.21 -2.80 -25.99
C SER A 865 9.83 -3.25 -27.39
N ASN A 866 10.08 -4.53 -27.66
CA ASN A 866 9.54 -5.26 -28.78
C ASN A 866 9.31 -6.71 -28.35
N PRO A 867 8.06 -7.18 -28.24
CA PRO A 867 7.77 -8.57 -27.86
C PRO A 867 8.07 -9.59 -28.99
N LYS A 868 8.42 -9.11 -30.20
CA LYS A 868 8.61 -9.93 -31.41
C LYS A 868 9.63 -9.30 -32.36
N VAL A 869 10.88 -9.10 -31.89
CA VAL A 869 12.02 -8.64 -32.73
C VAL A 869 12.27 -9.63 -33.88
N THR A 870 12.18 -10.92 -33.55
CA THR A 870 12.09 -12.02 -34.50
C THR A 870 10.82 -12.82 -34.18
N LYS A 871 10.51 -13.89 -34.95
CA LYS A 871 9.34 -14.73 -34.68
C LYS A 871 9.18 -15.12 -33.18
N ASN A 872 10.30 -15.33 -32.50
CA ASN A 872 10.30 -15.86 -31.13
C ASN A 872 10.99 -14.97 -30.07
N LEU A 873 11.80 -14.00 -30.51
CA LEU A 873 12.63 -13.18 -29.61
C LEU A 873 11.96 -11.85 -29.29
N GLY A 874 11.86 -11.50 -28.02
CA GLY A 874 11.38 -10.21 -27.56
C GLY A 874 12.30 -9.60 -26.50
N PHE A 875 12.17 -8.30 -26.24
CA PHE A 875 12.88 -7.60 -25.18
C PHE A 875 12.01 -6.49 -24.58
N ASN A 876 12.38 -6.08 -23.36
CA ASN A 876 11.86 -4.90 -22.69
C ASN A 876 12.98 -4.23 -21.91
N VAL A 877 13.10 -2.91 -22.00
CA VAL A 877 13.99 -2.08 -21.20
C VAL A 877 13.18 -0.92 -20.64
N THR A 878 13.33 -0.63 -19.34
CA THR A 878 12.69 0.50 -18.69
C THR A 878 13.73 1.26 -17.86
N TYR A 879 13.86 2.54 -18.11
CA TYR A 879 14.64 3.48 -17.30
C TYR A 879 13.69 4.25 -16.38
N ARG A 880 14.06 4.41 -15.11
CA ARG A 880 13.33 5.22 -14.13
C ARG A 880 14.27 6.23 -13.48
N TRP A 881 13.77 7.43 -13.28
CA TRP A 881 14.42 8.47 -12.50
C TRP A 881 13.43 9.13 -11.54
N THR A 882 13.93 9.47 -10.36
CA THR A 882 13.18 10.12 -9.28
C THR A 882 14.04 11.22 -8.70
N SER A 883 13.48 12.42 -8.48
CA SER A 883 14.18 13.53 -7.86
C SER A 883 14.57 13.20 -6.42
N ASP A 884 15.43 14.00 -5.85
CA ASP A 884 15.64 14.06 -4.41
C ASP A 884 14.32 14.34 -3.71
N MET A 885 14.21 13.87 -2.47
CA MET A 885 13.02 14.09 -1.68
C MET A 885 13.35 14.36 -0.23
N TRP A 886 12.60 15.28 0.36
CA TRP A 886 12.60 15.49 1.78
C TRP A 886 11.81 14.38 2.47
N VAL A 887 12.43 13.71 3.43
CA VAL A 887 11.78 12.65 4.21
C VAL A 887 11.74 13.06 5.66
N GLU A 888 10.54 13.04 6.22
CA GLU A 888 10.30 13.17 7.65
C GLU A 888 9.77 11.82 8.17
N GLN A 889 10.54 11.15 9.01
CA GLN A 889 10.17 9.82 9.48
C GLN A 889 10.15 9.76 11.01
N GLY A 890 8.98 10.00 11.58
CA GLY A 890 8.69 9.81 12.99
C GLY A 890 9.63 10.57 13.95
N ALA A 891 9.37 10.46 15.24
CA ALA A 891 10.16 11.11 16.29
C ALA A 891 11.62 10.65 16.38
N THR A 892 11.86 9.44 15.95
CA THR A 892 13.12 8.73 16.17
C THR A 892 14.10 8.84 15.01
N ALA A 893 13.63 9.06 13.78
CA ALA A 893 14.52 9.01 12.59
C ALA A 893 15.00 10.38 12.08
N GLY A 894 14.34 11.50 12.49
CA GLY A 894 14.72 12.86 12.05
C GLY A 894 14.36 13.13 10.58
N ASP A 895 14.72 14.32 10.13
CA ASP A 895 14.48 14.80 8.76
C ASP A 895 15.74 14.72 7.92
N ILE A 896 15.62 14.24 6.69
CA ILE A 896 16.73 14.15 5.75
C ILE A 896 16.25 14.38 4.32
N THR A 897 17.10 14.89 3.48
CA THR A 897 16.92 14.84 2.03
C THR A 897 17.57 13.57 1.50
N LEU A 898 16.77 12.65 0.97
CA LEU A 898 17.27 11.51 0.22
C LEU A 898 17.69 11.96 -1.17
N PRO A 899 18.86 11.51 -1.67
CA PRO A 899 19.32 11.90 -2.99
C PRO A 899 18.47 11.31 -4.10
N SER A 900 18.45 11.96 -5.26
CA SER A 900 17.85 11.43 -6.48
C SER A 900 18.46 10.08 -6.86
N TRP A 901 17.64 9.21 -7.44
CA TRP A 901 18.10 7.91 -7.91
C TRP A 901 17.53 7.56 -9.28
N SER A 902 18.25 6.67 -9.96
CA SER A 902 17.80 6.12 -11.24
C SER A 902 18.13 4.64 -11.34
N THR A 903 17.28 3.89 -12.03
CA THR A 903 17.46 2.46 -12.25
C THR A 903 17.08 2.07 -13.67
N PHE A 904 17.65 0.95 -14.11
CA PHE A 904 17.27 0.26 -15.33
C PHE A 904 16.75 -1.12 -15.00
N ASP A 905 15.59 -1.46 -15.56
CA ASP A 905 15.09 -2.84 -15.59
C ASP A 905 15.18 -3.31 -17.05
N ALA A 906 15.63 -4.55 -17.27
CA ALA A 906 15.71 -5.10 -18.60
C ALA A 906 15.37 -6.59 -18.62
N SER A 907 14.79 -7.04 -19.72
CA SER A 907 14.58 -8.48 -19.96
C SER A 907 14.62 -8.82 -21.43
N VAL A 908 15.05 -10.06 -21.70
CA VAL A 908 14.97 -10.71 -23.01
C VAL A 908 14.12 -11.95 -22.87
N SER A 909 13.22 -12.18 -23.79
CA SER A 909 12.32 -13.34 -23.80
C SER A 909 12.43 -14.12 -25.11
N TYR A 910 12.39 -15.44 -25.00
CA TYR A 910 12.39 -16.33 -26.14
C TYR A 910 11.23 -17.32 -26.07
N LYS A 911 10.34 -17.28 -27.05
CA LYS A 911 9.21 -18.20 -27.17
C LYS A 911 9.68 -19.53 -27.72
N ILE A 912 9.31 -20.64 -27.09
CA ILE A 912 9.53 -22.02 -27.52
C ILE A 912 8.16 -22.61 -27.91
N PRO A 913 7.69 -22.42 -29.14
CA PRO A 913 6.32 -22.78 -29.50
C PRO A 913 5.98 -24.24 -29.30
N SER A 914 6.95 -25.15 -29.55
CA SER A 914 6.77 -26.61 -29.38
C SER A 914 6.44 -27.01 -27.95
N MET A 915 6.89 -26.23 -26.98
CA MET A 915 6.67 -26.46 -25.54
C MET A 915 5.61 -25.52 -24.96
N LYS A 916 5.02 -24.62 -25.74
CA LYS A 916 4.14 -23.52 -25.26
C LYS A 916 4.77 -22.73 -24.10
N THR A 917 6.07 -22.46 -24.18
CA THR A 917 6.89 -21.94 -23.09
C THR A 917 7.57 -20.65 -23.52
N ILE A 918 7.71 -19.73 -22.58
CA ILE A 918 8.53 -18.53 -22.73
C ILE A 918 9.68 -18.64 -21.72
N LEU A 919 10.90 -18.73 -22.26
CA LEU A 919 12.11 -18.51 -21.48
C LEU A 919 12.37 -17.02 -21.39
N LYS A 920 12.54 -16.47 -20.19
CA LYS A 920 12.83 -15.05 -19.95
C LYS A 920 14.03 -14.89 -19.03
N VAL A 921 14.98 -14.08 -19.43
CA VAL A 921 16.12 -13.64 -18.63
C VAL A 921 15.95 -12.15 -18.37
N GLY A 922 16.00 -11.72 -17.13
CA GLY A 922 15.78 -10.32 -16.82
C GLY A 922 16.24 -9.92 -15.42
N GLY A 923 16.07 -8.66 -15.12
CA GLY A 923 16.35 -8.13 -13.79
C GLY A 923 15.79 -6.73 -13.59
N SER A 924 15.55 -6.44 -12.34
CA SER A 924 15.26 -5.10 -11.84
C SER A 924 16.56 -4.48 -11.34
N ASN A 925 16.75 -3.17 -11.60
CA ASN A 925 17.97 -2.46 -11.21
C ASN A 925 19.24 -3.20 -11.67
N ILE A 926 19.33 -3.46 -12.98
CA ILE A 926 20.37 -4.32 -13.58
C ILE A 926 21.81 -3.86 -13.36
N PHE A 927 22.00 -2.58 -13.02
CA PHE A 927 23.33 -2.03 -12.68
C PHE A 927 23.65 -2.11 -11.18
N ASN A 928 22.77 -2.75 -10.39
CA ASN A 928 22.92 -2.94 -8.95
C ASN A 928 23.24 -1.65 -8.17
N LYS A 929 22.60 -0.55 -8.51
CA LYS A 929 22.76 0.70 -7.76
C LYS A 929 21.97 0.58 -6.45
N TYR A 930 22.66 0.57 -5.31
CA TYR A 930 21.99 0.63 -4.01
C TYR A 930 21.35 2.00 -3.80
N TYR A 931 20.07 2.01 -3.49
CA TYR A 931 19.28 3.21 -3.20
C TYR A 931 18.19 2.89 -2.17
N SER A 932 17.79 3.89 -1.39
CA SER A 932 16.67 3.79 -0.46
C SER A 932 15.51 4.67 -0.93
N GLN A 933 14.30 4.19 -0.71
CA GLN A 933 13.06 4.92 -1.03
C GLN A 933 12.47 5.64 0.20
N GLY A 934 13.09 5.51 1.37
CA GLY A 934 12.71 6.19 2.61
C GLY A 934 13.84 6.12 3.61
N TYR A 935 13.89 7.08 4.55
CA TYR A 935 14.92 7.10 5.55
C TYR A 935 14.73 5.97 6.57
N GLY A 936 15.81 5.22 6.85
CA GLY A 936 15.76 4.03 7.70
C GLY A 936 15.12 2.79 7.03
N LEU A 937 14.69 2.90 5.76
CA LEU A 937 14.37 1.72 4.95
C LEU A 937 15.64 1.05 4.46
N ALA A 938 15.52 -0.24 4.16
CA ALA A 938 16.61 -1.00 3.57
C ALA A 938 17.03 -0.44 2.20
N ASN A 939 18.30 -0.57 1.89
CA ASN A 939 18.82 -0.30 0.55
C ASN A 939 18.39 -1.40 -0.43
N ILE A 940 17.88 -0.99 -1.59
CA ILE A 940 17.41 -1.88 -2.66
C ILE A 940 18.55 -2.11 -3.65
N GLY A 941 18.96 -3.35 -3.80
CA GLY A 941 19.93 -3.79 -4.80
C GLY A 941 19.27 -4.34 -6.08
N GLY A 942 20.08 -4.90 -6.96
CA GLY A 942 19.65 -5.57 -8.19
C GLY A 942 19.07 -6.95 -7.89
N LEU A 943 17.96 -7.30 -8.57
CA LEU A 943 17.39 -8.65 -8.58
C LEU A 943 17.43 -9.18 -10.01
N TYR A 944 18.15 -10.29 -10.21
CA TYR A 944 18.31 -10.93 -11.52
C TYR A 944 17.64 -12.29 -11.54
N TYR A 945 17.03 -12.66 -12.65
CA TYR A 945 16.30 -13.92 -12.75
C TYR A 945 16.33 -14.56 -14.14
N VAL A 946 16.16 -15.87 -14.14
CA VAL A 946 15.76 -16.65 -15.29
C VAL A 946 14.40 -17.24 -14.96
N SER A 947 13.44 -17.16 -15.87
CA SER A 947 12.12 -17.76 -15.70
C SER A 947 11.68 -18.57 -16.91
N LEU A 948 10.98 -19.67 -16.59
CA LEU A 948 10.22 -20.47 -17.54
C LEU A 948 8.73 -20.25 -17.25
N ASN A 949 8.00 -19.77 -18.26
CA ASN A 949 6.57 -19.50 -18.15
C ASN A 949 5.84 -20.38 -19.15
N PHE A 950 5.01 -21.27 -18.64
CA PHE A 950 4.09 -22.11 -19.41
C PHE A 950 2.71 -21.49 -19.31
N ASP A 951 2.04 -21.30 -20.45
CA ASP A 951 0.71 -20.70 -20.43
C ASP A 951 -0.29 -21.60 -21.15
N GLU A 952 -1.37 -21.92 -20.40
CA GLU A 952 -2.54 -22.65 -20.87
C GLU A 952 -2.24 -23.99 -21.60
N ILE A 953 -1.35 -24.78 -20.99
CA ILE A 953 -1.09 -26.16 -21.42
C ILE A 953 -2.27 -27.04 -20.97
N PHE A 954 -2.61 -28.07 -21.71
CA PHE A 954 -3.70 -29.03 -21.41
C PHE A 954 -5.09 -28.33 -21.22
N ARG A 955 -5.50 -27.56 -22.23
CA ARG A 955 -6.86 -27.00 -22.32
C ARG A 955 -7.92 -28.08 -22.57
#